data_90a546808b10878debbcf9ed776ffe6f
#
_entry.id   90a546808b10878debbcf9ed776ffe6f
#
_cell.length_a   1.000
_cell.length_b   1.000
_cell.length_c   1.000
_cell.angle_alpha   90.00
_cell.angle_beta   90.00
_cell.angle_gamma   90.00
#
_symmetry.space_group_name_H-M   'P 1'
#
loop_
_entity.id
_entity.type
_entity.pdbx_description
1 polymer ?
#
loop_
_entity_poly.entity_id
_entity_poly.type
_entity_poly.pdbx_seq_one_letter_code
_entity_poly.pdbx_strand_id
1 'polypeptide(L)'
;ITRIYSPDDGRKMGLEGMIEDVIKQCDIPLNGKADYPTPLQLGEVKDVRVIARRITNAENGITKDLTSVADEQKSIPVLGITGTGGAGKSSVTDEIVRRFLNNFSDKTIAVISVDPSKKKTAGALLGDRIRMNAINHPRAYMRSLATRDDNTALSSAVQDAIDICRAADFDFIILESAGVGQSDASILEFCNVSMYVMTPEYGAASQLEKINMLDYADVVCINKFDKAGALDALADVRKQYKRNHLLFAAKNEELPIIGTMASKFNDEGVNQLFALLLKKIEEKTGKKFGEIHFEVTAKVSQAVIPPARARYLSEISDNNRNYDQLVKDQSALASKLYQLTGAKEALKGKADEALLKILDEQIAFYNDQLTPVSRKLIQNWPNKLAEYQKDNYEYTVREKIISQPMTTTSLSGTRVPKVVLPKYKDWGDILKWQAEENVAGHFPFTAGVFPLKREGEDPTRMFAGEGGPERTNKRFHYVSMGQPAKRLSTAFDSVTLYGEDPDHRPDIYGKVGNSGVSIATVDDAKKLYSGFDLCDPKTSVSMTINGPAPMLLAFFMNAAIDQQCEKWLEENKKWNLAEDAFKKKFPDSKLPVYNNTLFPGQLPEGNNGLGLKLLGLSGDEVLPADVYAHCKQAALQQVRGTVQADILKEDQAQNTCIFSTEFALKLMGDVQQYFIEQKVRNFYSVSISGYHIAEAGANPITQLAFTLANGFTYVEYYLSRGMHIDDFAPNLSFFFSNGMDPEYSVIGRVARRIWAKSMKYKYKANKRSQMLKYHIQTSGRSLHAQEIDFNDIRTTLQALYAIYDNCNSLHTNAYDEAITTPTEESVRRAMAIQLIINRELGSAKSENFIQGSFAVEELTDLVEEAVLTEFDRISERGGVLGAMERMYQRNKIQEESLYYEHLKHTGEYPIVGVNTFLNKQGSPTIIPGEVIRSTEEEKEQQINNLKAFWKRNEDRSQDALKKLKTVAINNGNLFAVLMETVKYCSLGQITHALYEVGGQYRRSM
;
A
#
# COMPACT_ATOMS: atom_id res chain seq x y z
N ILE A 1 -19.00 20.71 4.64
CA ILE A 1 -18.00 21.77 4.92
C ILE A 1 -18.56 23.09 4.45
N THR A 2 -18.66 24.06 5.35
CA THR A 2 -19.24 25.38 5.04
C THR A 2 -18.23 26.31 4.41
N ARG A 3 -16.96 26.23 4.83
CA ARG A 3 -15.87 27.06 4.31
C ARG A 3 -14.51 26.35 4.48
N ILE A 4 -13.62 26.55 3.51
CA ILE A 4 -12.21 26.18 3.56
C ILE A 4 -11.43 27.46 3.26
N TYR A 5 -10.41 27.74 4.07
CA TYR A 5 -9.52 28.89 3.84
C TYR A 5 -8.39 28.48 2.90
N SER A 6 -8.23 29.25 1.83
CA SER A 6 -7.10 29.11 0.90
C SER A 6 -5.86 29.84 1.43
N PRO A 7 -4.67 29.57 0.89
CA PRO A 7 -3.49 30.39 1.17
C PRO A 7 -3.68 31.87 0.86
N ASP A 8 -4.57 32.22 -0.10
CA ASP A 8 -4.89 33.61 -0.44
C ASP A 8 -5.76 34.25 0.63
N ASP A 9 -6.72 33.51 1.21
CA ASP A 9 -7.47 33.97 2.37
C ASP A 9 -6.53 34.25 3.54
N GLY A 10 -5.56 33.37 3.80
CA GLY A 10 -4.54 33.59 4.82
C GLY A 10 -3.70 34.82 4.60
N ARG A 11 -3.34 35.12 3.36
CA ARG A 11 -2.59 36.34 3.00
C ARG A 11 -3.45 37.61 3.17
N LYS A 12 -4.72 37.57 2.82
CA LYS A 12 -5.64 38.71 2.87
C LYS A 12 -6.17 39.01 4.26
N MET A 13 -6.48 37.96 5.01
CA MET A 13 -7.17 38.06 6.30
C MET A 13 -6.21 37.98 7.50
N GLY A 14 -5.05 37.34 7.30
CA GLY A 14 -4.19 36.95 8.41
C GLY A 14 -4.83 35.86 9.28
N LEU A 15 -4.06 35.32 10.22
CA LEU A 15 -4.56 34.29 11.13
C LEU A 15 -5.69 34.81 12.00
N GLU A 16 -5.57 36.02 12.54
CA GLU A 16 -6.59 36.66 13.37
C GLU A 16 -7.90 36.85 12.61
N GLY A 17 -7.85 37.37 11.37
CA GLY A 17 -9.05 37.56 10.55
C GLY A 17 -9.74 36.25 10.17
N MET A 18 -8.99 35.16 9.97
CA MET A 18 -9.58 33.84 9.77
C MET A 18 -10.27 33.32 11.04
N ILE A 19 -9.66 33.53 12.21
CA ILE A 19 -10.27 33.16 13.51
C ILE A 19 -11.55 33.95 13.75
N GLU A 20 -11.52 35.27 13.51
CA GLU A 20 -12.71 36.14 13.65
C GLU A 20 -13.86 35.71 12.70
N ASP A 21 -13.52 35.34 11.46
CA ASP A 21 -14.52 34.82 10.52
C ASP A 21 -15.14 33.49 10.98
N VAL A 22 -14.32 32.57 11.54
CA VAL A 22 -14.80 31.33 12.15
C VAL A 22 -15.73 31.63 13.31
N ILE A 23 -15.33 32.50 14.23
CA ILE A 23 -16.15 32.92 15.39
C ILE A 23 -17.49 33.49 14.91
N LYS A 24 -17.44 34.42 13.96
CA LYS A 24 -18.65 35.04 13.39
C LYS A 24 -19.61 34.03 12.76
N GLN A 25 -19.06 33.04 12.05
CA GLN A 25 -19.91 32.00 11.42
C GLN A 25 -20.42 30.96 12.43
N CYS A 26 -19.70 30.73 13.53
CA CYS A 26 -20.10 29.81 14.58
C CYS A 26 -20.95 30.47 15.70
N ASP A 27 -20.99 31.80 15.78
CA ASP A 27 -21.76 32.55 16.76
C ASP A 27 -23.25 32.60 16.34
N ILE A 28 -23.85 31.44 16.38
CA ILE A 28 -25.31 31.28 16.12
C ILE A 28 -26.00 31.14 17.47
N PRO A 29 -27.04 31.96 17.75
CA PRO A 29 -27.81 31.84 18.98
C PRO A 29 -28.38 30.43 19.14
N LEU A 30 -27.86 29.65 20.08
CA LEU A 30 -28.35 28.30 20.37
C LEU A 30 -29.76 28.33 20.99
N ASN A 31 -30.15 29.48 21.55
CA ASN A 31 -31.47 29.72 22.20
C ASN A 31 -32.48 30.43 21.31
N GLY A 32 -32.19 30.60 20.03
CA GLY A 32 -33.22 31.12 19.09
C GLY A 32 -34.37 30.15 19.04
N LYS A 33 -35.61 30.68 19.24
CA LYS A 33 -36.86 29.95 19.03
C LYS A 33 -36.91 29.40 17.60
N ALA A 34 -36.26 28.27 17.36
CA ALA A 34 -36.64 27.44 16.25
C ALA A 34 -37.96 26.78 16.69
N ASP A 35 -39.04 27.12 16.06
CA ASP A 35 -40.29 26.38 16.13
C ASP A 35 -39.97 24.95 15.66
N TYR A 36 -39.73 24.07 16.62
CA TYR A 36 -39.61 22.67 16.30
C TYR A 36 -41.00 22.14 16.08
N PRO A 37 -41.28 21.49 14.96
CA PRO A 37 -42.55 20.85 14.77
C PRO A 37 -42.83 19.92 15.95
N THR A 38 -44.01 20.08 16.51
CA THR A 38 -44.71 19.20 17.41
C THR A 38 -44.56 17.74 17.06
N PRO A 39 -44.88 16.78 17.93
CA PRO A 39 -44.34 15.42 17.96
C PRO A 39 -44.20 14.78 16.58
N LEU A 40 -43.05 14.02 16.38
CA LEU A 40 -42.82 13.19 15.20
C LEU A 40 -44.11 12.45 14.85
N GLN A 41 -44.81 12.88 13.80
CA GLN A 41 -45.91 12.13 13.26
C GLN A 41 -45.36 10.90 12.55
N LEU A 42 -45.92 9.74 12.87
CA LEU A 42 -45.64 8.48 12.19
C LEU A 42 -45.71 8.68 10.66
N GLY A 43 -44.60 8.48 9.96
CA GLY A 43 -44.54 8.50 8.50
C GLY A 43 -43.77 9.66 7.86
N GLU A 44 -43.29 10.65 8.60
CA GLU A 44 -42.41 11.69 8.04
C GLU A 44 -40.96 11.25 8.04
N VAL A 45 -40.17 11.77 7.07
CA VAL A 45 -38.72 11.52 6.92
C VAL A 45 -38.03 11.72 8.29
N LYS A 46 -37.30 10.71 8.75
CA LYS A 46 -36.58 10.71 10.03
C LYS A 46 -35.58 11.86 10.08
N ASP A 47 -35.99 13.01 10.67
CA ASP A 47 -35.08 14.14 10.82
C ASP A 47 -34.08 13.86 11.96
N VAL A 48 -32.88 13.50 11.55
CA VAL A 48 -31.73 13.22 12.42
C VAL A 48 -31.46 14.38 13.39
N ARG A 49 -31.70 15.63 12.99
CA ARG A 49 -31.51 16.83 13.84
C ARG A 49 -32.52 16.90 14.98
N VAL A 50 -33.78 16.58 14.69
CA VAL A 50 -34.83 16.52 15.68
C VAL A 50 -34.58 15.43 16.70
N ILE A 51 -34.21 14.22 16.23
CA ILE A 51 -33.88 13.09 17.11
C ILE A 51 -32.71 13.46 18.04
N ALA A 52 -31.59 13.96 17.45
CA ALA A 52 -30.41 14.37 18.21
C ALA A 52 -30.71 15.40 19.29
N ARG A 53 -31.56 16.39 18.98
CA ARG A 53 -31.92 17.45 19.95
C ARG A 53 -32.84 16.94 21.05
N ARG A 54 -33.79 16.06 20.76
CA ARG A 54 -34.64 15.42 21.77
C ARG A 54 -33.77 14.61 22.75
N ILE A 55 -32.84 13.83 22.27
CA ILE A 55 -31.90 13.09 23.13
C ILE A 55 -31.07 14.05 23.97
N THR A 56 -30.58 15.16 23.40
CA THR A 56 -29.85 16.19 24.17
C THR A 56 -30.72 16.83 25.27
N ASN A 57 -31.96 17.09 24.97
CA ASN A 57 -32.89 17.61 25.97
C ASN A 57 -33.15 16.62 27.10
N ALA A 58 -33.29 15.32 26.77
CA ALA A 58 -33.37 14.24 27.76
C ALA A 58 -32.14 14.17 28.67
N GLU A 59 -30.92 14.21 28.08
CA GLU A 59 -29.64 14.23 28.83
C GLU A 59 -29.54 15.42 29.79
N ASN A 60 -30.16 16.54 29.46
CA ASN A 60 -30.20 17.77 30.28
C ASN A 60 -31.40 17.86 31.25
N GLY A 61 -32.26 16.84 31.34
CA GLY A 61 -33.40 16.80 32.21
C GLY A 61 -34.52 17.79 31.79
N ILE A 62 -34.54 18.27 30.52
CA ILE A 62 -35.47 19.28 30.02
C ILE A 62 -36.77 18.64 29.48
N THR A 63 -36.87 17.33 29.49
CA THR A 63 -38.01 16.60 28.91
C THR A 63 -39.26 16.67 29.77
N LYS A 64 -40.27 17.36 29.28
CA LYS A 64 -41.64 17.29 29.84
C LYS A 64 -42.66 16.56 28.94
N ASP A 65 -42.31 16.22 27.71
CA ASP A 65 -43.23 15.61 26.74
C ASP A 65 -42.60 14.50 25.93
N LEU A 66 -42.16 13.41 26.58
CA LEU A 66 -42.08 12.12 25.92
C LEU A 66 -43.50 11.59 25.77
N THR A 67 -44.09 11.75 24.58
CA THR A 67 -45.35 11.08 24.24
C THR A 67 -45.17 9.58 24.49
N SER A 68 -46.14 8.98 25.19
CA SER A 68 -46.14 7.53 25.51
C SER A 68 -45.86 6.75 24.21
N VAL A 69 -44.76 5.95 24.20
CA VAL A 69 -44.42 5.06 23.09
C VAL A 69 -45.61 4.11 22.89
N ALA A 70 -46.18 4.08 21.68
CA ALA A 70 -47.30 3.19 21.36
C ALA A 70 -46.88 1.73 21.58
N ASP A 71 -47.80 0.85 21.98
CA ASP A 71 -47.47 -0.55 22.29
C ASP A 71 -46.83 -1.29 21.11
N GLU A 72 -47.20 -0.97 19.86
CA GLU A 72 -46.55 -1.48 18.64
C GLU A 72 -45.09 -1.06 18.53
N GLN A 73 -44.73 0.12 18.99
CA GLN A 73 -43.32 0.61 18.94
C GLN A 73 -42.46 0.05 20.08
N LYS A 74 -43.07 -0.45 21.17
CA LYS A 74 -42.35 -1.20 22.21
C LYS A 74 -41.83 -2.53 21.73
N SER A 75 -42.36 -3.07 20.62
CA SER A 75 -41.90 -4.31 19.98
C SER A 75 -40.64 -4.16 19.15
N ILE A 76 -40.10 -2.93 18.96
CA ILE A 76 -38.86 -2.69 18.23
C ILE A 76 -37.70 -3.32 19.00
N PRO A 77 -36.94 -4.28 18.38
CA PRO A 77 -35.91 -4.99 19.08
C PRO A 77 -34.71 -4.11 19.44
N VAL A 78 -34.19 -4.30 20.64
CA VAL A 78 -32.97 -3.68 21.14
C VAL A 78 -31.92 -4.77 21.40
N LEU A 79 -30.79 -4.68 20.73
CA LEU A 79 -29.61 -5.50 20.98
C LEU A 79 -28.67 -4.75 21.94
N GLY A 80 -28.41 -5.33 23.09
CA GLY A 80 -27.44 -4.82 24.06
C GLY A 80 -26.06 -5.46 23.83
N ILE A 81 -25.04 -4.64 23.60
CA ILE A 81 -23.65 -5.07 23.40
C ILE A 81 -22.80 -4.57 24.56
N THR A 82 -22.21 -5.50 25.31
CA THR A 82 -21.29 -5.20 26.40
C THR A 82 -20.02 -6.03 26.30
N GLY A 83 -19.01 -5.72 27.10
CA GLY A 83 -17.73 -6.45 27.09
C GLY A 83 -16.57 -5.59 27.58
N THR A 84 -15.40 -6.22 27.69
CA THR A 84 -14.20 -5.57 28.24
C THR A 84 -13.70 -4.43 27.35
N GLY A 85 -12.99 -3.48 27.97
CA GLY A 85 -12.29 -2.44 27.24
C GLY A 85 -11.30 -3.03 26.23
N GLY A 86 -11.28 -2.49 25.02
CA GLY A 86 -10.40 -2.97 23.94
C GLY A 86 -10.84 -4.30 23.28
N ALA A 87 -11.98 -4.90 23.66
CA ALA A 87 -12.48 -6.12 23.02
C ALA A 87 -12.95 -5.91 21.56
N GLY A 88 -13.09 -4.67 21.11
CA GLY A 88 -13.53 -4.34 19.75
C GLY A 88 -15.04 -4.32 19.59
N LYS A 89 -15.79 -3.96 20.64
CA LYS A 89 -17.26 -3.82 20.58
C LYS A 89 -17.71 -2.96 19.41
N SER A 90 -17.20 -1.74 19.30
CA SER A 90 -17.57 -0.80 18.24
C SER A 90 -17.26 -1.30 16.84
N SER A 91 -16.18 -2.10 16.68
CA SER A 91 -15.88 -2.74 15.39
C SER A 91 -16.90 -3.85 15.06
N VAL A 92 -17.30 -4.65 16.06
CA VAL A 92 -18.35 -5.66 15.88
C VAL A 92 -19.69 -4.99 15.59
N THR A 93 -20.01 -3.91 16.30
CA THR A 93 -21.22 -3.09 16.07
C THR A 93 -21.26 -2.56 14.64
N ASP A 94 -20.17 -1.98 14.15
CA ASP A 94 -20.06 -1.44 12.79
C ASP A 94 -20.25 -2.55 11.72
N GLU A 95 -19.72 -3.74 11.96
CA GLU A 95 -19.90 -4.91 11.09
C GLU A 95 -21.36 -5.42 11.09
N ILE A 96 -22.05 -5.38 12.24
CA ILE A 96 -23.47 -5.72 12.33
C ILE A 96 -24.32 -4.70 11.59
N VAL A 97 -24.07 -3.39 11.79
CA VAL A 97 -24.77 -2.30 11.09
C VAL A 97 -24.61 -2.44 9.57
N ARG A 98 -23.41 -2.69 9.08
CA ARG A 98 -23.13 -2.88 7.65
C ARG A 98 -23.92 -4.03 7.07
N ARG A 99 -23.89 -5.21 7.72
CA ARG A 99 -24.64 -6.38 7.25
C ARG A 99 -26.12 -6.13 7.27
N PHE A 100 -26.62 -5.45 8.29
CA PHE A 100 -28.05 -5.10 8.37
C PHE A 100 -28.46 -4.22 7.18
N LEU A 101 -27.72 -3.15 6.91
CA LEU A 101 -28.02 -2.22 5.82
C LEU A 101 -27.90 -2.86 4.43
N ASN A 102 -26.93 -3.77 4.27
CA ASN A 102 -26.70 -4.46 2.99
C ASN A 102 -27.74 -5.55 2.70
N ASN A 103 -28.27 -6.21 3.73
CA ASN A 103 -29.26 -7.27 3.55
C ASN A 103 -30.71 -6.73 3.50
N PHE A 104 -31.00 -5.61 4.17
CA PHE A 104 -32.36 -5.08 4.30
C PHE A 104 -32.43 -3.65 3.76
N SER A 105 -32.74 -3.51 2.47
CA SER A 105 -32.67 -2.22 1.75
C SER A 105 -33.73 -1.20 2.19
N ASP A 106 -34.83 -1.65 2.82
CA ASP A 106 -35.96 -0.84 3.28
C ASP A 106 -35.92 -0.55 4.79
N LYS A 107 -34.97 -1.13 5.54
CA LYS A 107 -34.92 -1.04 7.01
C LYS A 107 -33.94 0.02 7.49
N THR A 108 -34.23 0.55 8.69
CA THR A 108 -33.46 1.59 9.36
C THR A 108 -32.94 1.11 10.70
N ILE A 109 -31.75 1.60 11.10
CA ILE A 109 -31.07 1.20 12.32
C ILE A 109 -30.60 2.40 13.14
N ALA A 110 -30.75 2.33 14.47
CA ALA A 110 -30.18 3.30 15.39
C ALA A 110 -29.11 2.65 16.28
N VAL A 111 -28.02 3.34 16.53
CA VAL A 111 -26.95 2.94 17.47
C VAL A 111 -26.85 3.98 18.57
N ILE A 112 -26.99 3.54 19.81
CA ILE A 112 -26.77 4.33 21.02
C ILE A 112 -25.53 3.75 21.70
N SER A 113 -24.42 4.51 21.68
CA SER A 113 -23.15 4.12 22.31
C SER A 113 -22.94 4.94 23.57
N VAL A 114 -22.52 4.29 24.65
CA VAL A 114 -22.19 4.96 25.90
C VAL A 114 -20.67 5.01 26.06
N ASP A 115 -20.14 6.23 26.16
CA ASP A 115 -18.71 6.47 26.29
C ASP A 115 -18.32 6.82 27.74
N PRO A 116 -17.17 6.29 28.24
CA PRO A 116 -16.71 6.61 29.58
C PRO A 116 -16.25 8.07 29.67
N SER A 117 -16.62 8.76 30.74
CA SER A 117 -16.16 10.11 31.00
C SER A 117 -14.80 10.13 31.67
N LYS A 118 -13.91 11.07 31.27
CA LYS A 118 -12.63 11.30 31.97
C LYS A 118 -12.84 12.01 33.30
N LYS A 119 -12.41 11.44 34.42
CA LYS A 119 -12.47 12.03 35.78
C LYS A 119 -11.95 13.46 35.85
N LYS A 120 -10.85 13.77 35.13
CA LYS A 120 -10.18 15.07 35.20
C LYS A 120 -10.88 16.19 34.44
N THR A 121 -11.60 15.87 33.36
CA THR A 121 -12.16 16.86 32.42
C THR A 121 -13.67 16.76 32.28
N ALA A 122 -14.32 15.75 32.88
CA ALA A 122 -15.74 15.40 32.73
C ALA A 122 -16.21 15.25 31.27
N GLY A 123 -15.27 15.17 30.32
CA GLY A 123 -15.56 15.00 28.90
C GLY A 123 -15.57 13.54 28.50
N ALA A 124 -16.51 13.15 27.64
CA ALA A 124 -16.55 11.82 27.03
C ALA A 124 -15.53 11.69 25.89
N LEU A 125 -15.00 10.49 25.73
CA LEU A 125 -14.15 10.15 24.58
C LEU A 125 -15.06 9.75 23.40
N LEU A 126 -15.39 10.68 22.54
CA LEU A 126 -16.23 10.43 21.34
C LEU A 126 -15.52 9.64 20.22
N GLY A 127 -14.56 8.77 20.57
CA GLY A 127 -13.73 8.05 19.62
C GLY A 127 -14.47 6.99 18.81
N ASP A 128 -15.53 6.41 19.33
CA ASP A 128 -16.21 5.27 18.69
C ASP A 128 -16.93 5.67 17.40
N ARG A 129 -17.56 6.84 17.37
CA ARG A 129 -18.23 7.34 16.18
C ARG A 129 -17.29 7.54 14.98
N ILE A 130 -16.04 7.95 15.24
CA ILE A 130 -15.04 8.18 14.18
C ILE A 130 -14.56 6.85 13.60
N ARG A 131 -14.64 5.77 14.36
CA ARG A 131 -14.18 4.42 13.96
C ARG A 131 -15.22 3.63 13.18
N MET A 132 -16.50 4.00 13.28
CA MET A 132 -17.59 3.31 12.62
C MET A 132 -17.84 3.91 11.24
N ASN A 133 -17.65 3.14 10.18
CA ASN A 133 -17.88 3.59 8.81
C ASN A 133 -19.33 3.37 8.35
N ALA A 134 -19.97 2.28 8.79
CA ALA A 134 -21.31 1.90 8.35
C ALA A 134 -22.43 2.83 8.85
N ILE A 135 -22.17 3.60 9.89
CA ILE A 135 -23.12 4.61 10.40
C ILE A 135 -23.26 5.84 9.49
N ASN A 136 -22.33 6.06 8.58
CA ASN A 136 -22.40 7.15 7.59
C ASN A 136 -23.33 6.77 6.42
N HIS A 137 -24.57 6.47 6.72
CA HIS A 137 -25.57 6.00 5.77
C HIS A 137 -26.93 6.64 6.06
N PRO A 138 -27.74 7.03 5.05
CA PRO A 138 -29.04 7.71 5.27
C PRO A 138 -30.02 6.92 6.16
N ARG A 139 -29.93 5.60 6.18
CA ARG A 139 -30.77 4.69 6.97
C ARG A 139 -30.17 4.31 8.35
N ALA A 140 -29.02 4.88 8.71
CA ALA A 140 -28.38 4.66 10.01
C ALA A 140 -28.34 5.95 10.81
N TYR A 141 -28.60 5.84 12.11
CA TYR A 141 -28.46 6.93 13.07
C TYR A 141 -27.53 6.50 14.20
N MET A 142 -26.65 7.37 14.67
CA MET A 142 -25.85 7.11 15.86
C MET A 142 -25.81 8.29 16.82
N ARG A 143 -25.92 7.97 18.11
CA ARG A 143 -25.75 8.90 19.22
C ARG A 143 -24.80 8.33 20.26
N SER A 144 -23.77 9.09 20.63
CA SER A 144 -22.93 8.80 21.80
C SER A 144 -23.44 9.54 23.02
N LEU A 145 -23.56 8.84 24.15
CA LEU A 145 -23.92 9.35 25.46
C LEU A 145 -22.71 9.25 26.39
N ALA A 146 -22.57 10.19 27.32
CA ALA A 146 -21.50 10.13 28.33
C ALA A 146 -22.05 9.50 29.64
N THR A 147 -21.22 8.69 30.32
CA THR A 147 -21.60 8.12 31.63
C THR A 147 -21.80 9.19 32.68
N ARG A 148 -21.05 10.27 32.63
CA ARG A 148 -20.98 11.41 33.59
C ARG A 148 -20.67 11.04 35.03
N ASP A 149 -21.02 9.82 35.49
CA ASP A 149 -20.69 9.26 36.79
C ASP A 149 -19.61 8.20 36.69
N ASP A 150 -18.72 8.14 37.67
CA ASP A 150 -17.45 7.43 37.65
C ASP A 150 -17.51 5.90 37.58
N ASN A 151 -18.66 5.29 37.90
CA ASN A 151 -18.77 3.84 38.12
C ASN A 151 -19.92 3.15 37.39
N THR A 152 -20.62 3.81 36.44
CA THR A 152 -21.71 3.20 35.68
C THR A 152 -21.32 2.89 34.27
N ALA A 153 -21.74 1.72 33.75
CA ALA A 153 -21.55 1.35 32.34
C ALA A 153 -22.52 2.06 31.40
N LEU A 154 -23.59 2.64 31.93
CA LEU A 154 -24.65 3.27 31.15
C LEU A 154 -24.95 4.68 31.66
N SER A 155 -25.44 5.53 30.76
CA SER A 155 -25.93 6.87 31.07
C SER A 155 -27.37 6.81 31.62
N SER A 156 -27.72 7.72 32.53
CA SER A 156 -29.10 7.86 33.02
C SER A 156 -30.12 8.15 31.93
N ALA A 157 -29.71 8.71 30.79
CA ALA A 157 -30.56 9.05 29.64
C ALA A 157 -30.72 7.90 28.62
N VAL A 158 -30.24 6.69 28.90
CA VAL A 158 -30.30 5.56 27.96
C VAL A 158 -31.72 5.17 27.61
N GLN A 159 -32.60 5.04 28.61
CA GLN A 159 -34.00 4.69 28.37
C GLN A 159 -34.70 5.72 27.50
N ASP A 160 -34.51 7.00 27.81
CA ASP A 160 -35.13 8.11 27.05
C ASP A 160 -34.63 8.10 25.60
N ALA A 161 -33.34 7.84 25.38
CA ALA A 161 -32.74 7.74 24.03
C ALA A 161 -33.31 6.57 23.23
N ILE A 162 -33.52 5.42 23.87
CA ILE A 162 -34.17 4.25 23.24
C ILE A 162 -35.59 4.58 22.86
N ASP A 163 -36.35 5.21 23.76
CA ASP A 163 -37.76 5.53 23.53
C ASP A 163 -37.94 6.64 22.47
N ILE A 164 -37.01 7.59 22.38
CA ILE A 164 -36.98 8.57 21.28
C ILE A 164 -36.68 7.85 19.93
N CYS A 165 -35.76 6.90 19.89
CA CYS A 165 -35.49 6.13 18.69
C CYS A 165 -36.67 5.23 18.29
N ARG A 166 -37.38 4.64 19.26
CA ARG A 166 -38.64 3.92 19.03
C ARG A 166 -39.73 4.82 18.48
N ALA A 167 -39.91 5.99 19.06
CA ALA A 167 -40.87 6.99 18.57
C ALA A 167 -40.57 7.51 17.17
N ALA A 168 -39.27 7.47 16.78
CA ALA A 168 -38.82 7.78 15.43
C ALA A 168 -38.92 6.59 14.45
N ASP A 169 -39.53 5.48 14.90
CA ASP A 169 -39.84 4.29 14.10
C ASP A 169 -38.61 3.66 13.42
N PHE A 170 -37.47 3.53 14.13
CA PHE A 170 -36.36 2.71 13.68
C PHE A 170 -36.73 1.24 13.74
N ASP A 171 -36.34 0.44 12.74
CA ASP A 171 -36.62 -1.00 12.70
C ASP A 171 -35.82 -1.79 13.69
N PHE A 172 -34.61 -1.33 14.03
CA PHE A 172 -33.66 -2.01 14.91
C PHE A 172 -32.84 -1.01 15.72
N ILE A 173 -32.60 -1.29 17.00
CA ILE A 173 -31.77 -0.44 17.88
C ILE A 173 -30.64 -1.27 18.46
N ILE A 174 -29.43 -0.72 18.44
CA ILE A 174 -28.25 -1.28 19.13
C ILE A 174 -27.89 -0.35 20.28
N LEU A 175 -27.76 -0.90 21.48
CA LEU A 175 -27.21 -0.23 22.64
C LEU A 175 -25.82 -0.79 22.95
N GLU A 176 -24.77 0.03 22.88
CA GLU A 176 -23.40 -0.35 23.22
C GLU A 176 -23.00 0.28 24.56
N SER A 177 -22.62 -0.54 25.57
CA SER A 177 -22.17 -0.05 26.87
C SER A 177 -20.72 0.44 26.85
N ALA A 178 -20.38 1.33 27.76
CA ALA A 178 -18.99 1.66 28.06
C ALA A 178 -18.19 0.39 28.43
N GLY A 179 -16.92 0.35 28.06
CA GLY A 179 -16.04 -0.78 28.37
C GLY A 179 -15.63 -0.80 29.84
N VAL A 180 -16.56 -1.07 30.74
CA VAL A 180 -16.34 -1.20 32.19
C VAL A 180 -16.35 -2.67 32.61
N GLY A 181 -15.60 -2.99 33.64
CA GLY A 181 -15.32 -4.27 34.26
C GLY A 181 -16.16 -5.52 33.96
N GLN A 182 -15.63 -6.66 34.35
CA GLN A 182 -16.18 -8.00 34.05
C GLN A 182 -17.52 -8.31 34.72
N SER A 183 -18.00 -7.45 35.65
CA SER A 183 -19.14 -7.73 36.54
C SER A 183 -20.43 -6.95 36.22
N ASP A 184 -20.44 -6.08 35.21
CA ASP A 184 -21.59 -5.22 34.94
C ASP A 184 -22.60 -5.89 34.00
N ALA A 185 -23.81 -6.11 34.48
CA ALA A 185 -24.94 -6.68 33.78
C ALA A 185 -26.11 -5.68 33.58
N SER A 186 -25.91 -4.38 33.89
CA SER A 186 -26.95 -3.34 33.80
C SER A 186 -27.59 -3.18 32.42
N ILE A 187 -26.86 -3.56 31.36
CA ILE A 187 -27.40 -3.49 29.98
C ILE A 187 -28.63 -4.38 29.76
N LEU A 188 -28.81 -5.44 30.61
CA LEU A 188 -29.93 -6.40 30.49
C LEU A 188 -31.28 -5.74 30.74
N GLU A 189 -31.34 -4.64 31.51
CA GLU A 189 -32.57 -3.93 31.79
C GLU A 189 -33.10 -3.15 30.56
N PHE A 190 -32.24 -2.89 29.56
CA PHE A 190 -32.54 -2.04 28.42
C PHE A 190 -32.64 -2.78 27.07
N CYS A 191 -32.36 -4.07 27.03
CA CYS A 191 -32.28 -4.82 25.77
C CYS A 191 -33.17 -6.06 25.77
N ASN A 192 -33.60 -6.47 24.56
CA ASN A 192 -34.33 -7.72 24.34
C ASN A 192 -33.35 -8.90 24.14
N VAL A 193 -32.24 -8.65 23.46
CA VAL A 193 -31.17 -9.63 23.20
C VAL A 193 -29.85 -9.04 23.68
N SER A 194 -29.08 -9.84 24.42
CA SER A 194 -27.80 -9.43 25.00
C SER A 194 -26.64 -10.16 24.33
N MET A 195 -25.59 -9.40 24.01
CA MET A 195 -24.35 -9.95 23.47
C MET A 195 -23.15 -9.52 24.30
N TYR A 196 -22.33 -10.48 24.68
CA TYR A 196 -21.05 -10.23 25.36
C TYR A 196 -19.88 -10.37 24.40
N VAL A 197 -19.05 -9.32 24.27
CA VAL A 197 -17.85 -9.31 23.42
C VAL A 197 -16.59 -9.40 24.26
N MET A 198 -15.76 -10.40 24.01
CA MET A 198 -14.50 -10.64 24.72
C MET A 198 -13.37 -10.95 23.73
N THR A 199 -12.14 -11.00 24.25
CA THR A 199 -10.96 -11.43 23.48
C THR A 199 -10.35 -12.69 24.08
N PRO A 200 -9.50 -13.42 23.30
CA PRO A 200 -8.89 -14.66 23.78
C PRO A 200 -8.12 -14.53 25.10
N GLU A 201 -7.54 -13.36 25.38
CA GLU A 201 -6.77 -13.11 26.61
C GLU A 201 -7.63 -13.22 27.89
N TYR A 202 -8.92 -12.98 27.79
CA TYR A 202 -9.89 -13.14 28.89
C TYR A 202 -10.55 -14.50 28.93
N GLY A 203 -10.22 -15.39 28.00
CA GLY A 203 -10.79 -16.74 27.90
C GLY A 203 -10.15 -17.80 28.80
N ALA A 204 -9.17 -17.46 29.63
CA ALA A 204 -8.56 -18.38 30.56
C ALA A 204 -9.56 -18.82 31.67
N ALA A 205 -9.60 -20.11 32.00
CA ALA A 205 -10.58 -20.70 32.92
C ALA A 205 -10.71 -19.97 34.27
N SER A 206 -9.60 -19.48 34.84
CA SER A 206 -9.59 -18.72 36.10
C SER A 206 -10.19 -17.31 36.01
N GLN A 207 -10.31 -16.75 34.79
CA GLN A 207 -10.94 -15.44 34.58
C GLN A 207 -12.43 -15.57 34.25
N LEU A 208 -12.85 -16.67 33.61
CA LEU A 208 -14.22 -16.87 33.15
C LEU A 208 -15.24 -16.90 34.28
N GLU A 209 -14.86 -17.42 35.46
CA GLU A 209 -15.72 -17.44 36.65
C GLU A 209 -16.05 -16.06 37.22
N LYS A 210 -15.27 -15.02 36.83
CA LYS A 210 -15.50 -13.63 37.27
C LYS A 210 -16.38 -12.83 36.30
N ILE A 211 -16.78 -13.42 35.17
CA ILE A 211 -17.53 -12.75 34.12
C ILE A 211 -19.01 -13.03 34.30
N ASN A 212 -19.72 -12.17 35.01
CA ASN A 212 -21.15 -12.31 35.27
C ASN A 212 -21.97 -12.41 33.97
N MET A 213 -21.58 -11.73 32.90
CA MET A 213 -22.32 -11.74 31.64
C MET A 213 -22.37 -13.12 30.96
N LEU A 214 -21.47 -14.07 31.29
CA LEU A 214 -21.56 -15.44 30.80
C LEU A 214 -22.76 -16.21 31.35
N ASP A 215 -23.37 -15.74 32.43
CA ASP A 215 -24.58 -16.31 33.01
C ASP A 215 -25.85 -15.82 32.30
N TYR A 216 -25.82 -14.69 31.63
CA TYR A 216 -27.01 -14.00 31.12
C TYR A 216 -26.97 -13.72 29.61
N ALA A 217 -25.78 -13.69 28.99
CA ALA A 217 -25.66 -13.33 27.59
C ALA A 217 -26.33 -14.37 26.66
N ASP A 218 -27.19 -13.87 25.77
CA ASP A 218 -27.83 -14.70 24.74
C ASP A 218 -26.83 -15.16 23.67
N VAL A 219 -25.80 -14.33 23.42
CA VAL A 219 -24.73 -14.58 22.45
C VAL A 219 -23.40 -14.12 23.05
N VAL A 220 -22.38 -14.97 22.90
CA VAL A 220 -20.99 -14.64 23.26
C VAL A 220 -20.14 -14.52 21.99
N CYS A 221 -19.48 -13.40 21.82
CA CYS A 221 -18.60 -13.10 20.70
C CYS A 221 -17.14 -13.06 21.18
N ILE A 222 -16.32 -14.00 20.75
CA ILE A 222 -14.87 -13.99 21.00
C ILE A 222 -14.21 -13.29 19.80
N ASN A 223 -13.99 -11.99 19.94
CA ASN A 223 -13.41 -11.17 18.89
C ASN A 223 -11.88 -11.25 18.90
N LYS A 224 -11.21 -10.79 17.82
CA LYS A 224 -9.77 -10.93 17.61
C LYS A 224 -9.32 -12.39 17.64
N PHE A 225 -10.09 -13.23 16.96
CA PHE A 225 -9.92 -14.67 16.95
C PHE A 225 -8.66 -15.16 16.20
N ASP A 226 -7.95 -14.24 15.54
CA ASP A 226 -6.62 -14.41 14.92
C ASP A 226 -5.47 -14.48 15.95
N LYS A 227 -5.72 -14.10 17.20
CA LYS A 227 -4.68 -14.13 18.25
C LYS A 227 -4.36 -15.54 18.75
N ALA A 228 -3.13 -15.70 19.22
CA ALA A 228 -2.68 -16.94 19.84
C ALA A 228 -3.58 -17.33 21.03
N GLY A 229 -3.92 -18.62 21.14
CA GLY A 229 -4.79 -19.14 22.20
C GLY A 229 -6.30 -18.99 21.95
N ALA A 230 -6.73 -18.49 20.77
CA ALA A 230 -8.15 -18.27 20.47
C ALA A 230 -8.97 -19.58 20.49
N LEU A 231 -8.43 -20.69 20.00
CA LEU A 231 -9.10 -22.00 20.01
C LEU A 231 -9.24 -22.55 21.44
N ASP A 232 -8.24 -22.36 22.28
CA ASP A 232 -8.27 -22.77 23.69
C ASP A 232 -9.31 -21.93 24.45
N ALA A 233 -9.30 -20.61 24.24
CA ALA A 233 -10.29 -19.71 24.81
C ALA A 233 -11.72 -20.10 24.39
N LEU A 234 -11.93 -20.45 23.12
CA LEU A 234 -13.24 -20.93 22.64
C LEU A 234 -13.68 -22.21 23.35
N ALA A 235 -12.76 -23.15 23.55
CA ALA A 235 -13.05 -24.40 24.27
C ALA A 235 -13.41 -24.15 25.74
N ASP A 236 -12.65 -23.29 26.42
CA ASP A 236 -12.87 -22.95 27.83
C ASP A 236 -14.16 -22.14 28.04
N VAL A 237 -14.46 -21.17 27.18
CA VAL A 237 -15.71 -20.41 27.21
C VAL A 237 -16.90 -21.31 26.97
N ARG A 238 -16.84 -22.24 26.01
CA ARG A 238 -17.90 -23.23 25.77
C ARG A 238 -18.14 -24.14 27.00
N LYS A 239 -17.07 -24.55 27.64
CA LYS A 239 -17.13 -25.36 28.86
C LYS A 239 -17.77 -24.60 30.01
N GLN A 240 -17.37 -23.33 30.22
CA GLN A 240 -17.96 -22.48 31.26
C GLN A 240 -19.43 -22.18 30.99
N TYR A 241 -19.78 -21.82 29.75
CA TYR A 241 -21.17 -21.58 29.35
C TYR A 241 -22.09 -22.80 29.58
N LYS A 242 -21.61 -23.99 29.24
CA LYS A 242 -22.35 -25.25 29.53
C LYS A 242 -22.61 -25.43 31.01
N ARG A 243 -21.65 -25.08 31.88
CA ARG A 243 -21.80 -25.15 33.33
C ARG A 243 -22.85 -24.16 33.83
N ASN A 244 -22.74 -22.90 33.40
CA ASN A 244 -23.60 -21.83 33.87
C ASN A 244 -25.05 -22.03 33.46
N HIS A 245 -25.27 -22.53 32.24
CA HIS A 245 -26.62 -22.77 31.68
C HIS A 245 -27.12 -24.23 31.83
N LEU A 246 -26.40 -25.08 32.57
CA LEU A 246 -26.72 -26.54 32.76
C LEU A 246 -26.93 -27.30 31.45
N LEU A 247 -26.24 -26.94 30.38
CA LEU A 247 -26.34 -27.51 29.04
C LEU A 247 -25.30 -28.61 28.75
N PHE A 248 -25.14 -29.57 29.68
CA PHE A 248 -24.05 -30.57 29.59
C PHE A 248 -24.17 -31.50 28.37
N ALA A 249 -25.37 -31.76 27.87
CA ALA A 249 -25.60 -32.60 26.70
C ALA A 249 -25.53 -31.87 25.35
N ALA A 250 -25.51 -30.53 25.35
CA ALA A 250 -25.48 -29.75 24.10
C ALA A 250 -24.15 -29.94 23.36
N LYS A 251 -24.24 -30.05 22.02
CA LYS A 251 -23.04 -30.07 21.18
C LYS A 251 -22.38 -28.68 21.16
N ASN A 252 -21.09 -28.66 20.94
CA ASN A 252 -20.34 -27.40 20.93
C ASN A 252 -20.79 -26.43 19.84
N GLU A 253 -21.27 -26.95 18.71
CA GLU A 253 -21.75 -26.19 17.53
C GLU A 253 -23.16 -25.58 17.77
N GLU A 254 -23.88 -26.08 18.76
CA GLU A 254 -25.23 -25.58 19.14
C GLU A 254 -25.17 -24.41 20.13
N LEU A 255 -24.02 -24.18 20.73
CA LEU A 255 -23.84 -23.10 21.71
C LEU A 255 -23.74 -21.72 21.00
N PRO A 256 -24.34 -20.66 21.59
CA PRO A 256 -24.33 -19.34 21.00
C PRO A 256 -22.98 -18.61 21.22
N ILE A 257 -21.89 -19.25 20.89
CA ILE A 257 -20.51 -18.75 21.12
C ILE A 257 -19.77 -18.78 19.78
N ILE A 258 -19.44 -17.60 19.27
CA ILE A 258 -18.84 -17.43 17.95
C ILE A 258 -17.50 -16.69 18.07
N GLY A 259 -16.47 -17.23 17.41
CA GLY A 259 -15.19 -16.53 17.21
C GLY A 259 -15.27 -15.60 16.00
N THR A 260 -14.85 -14.35 16.15
CA THR A 260 -14.94 -13.32 15.10
C THR A 260 -13.63 -12.55 14.94
N MET A 261 -13.41 -12.02 13.75
CA MET A 261 -12.36 -11.05 13.45
C MET A 261 -13.00 -9.81 12.82
N ALA A 262 -13.59 -8.94 13.65
CA ALA A 262 -14.33 -7.78 13.17
C ALA A 262 -13.47 -6.75 12.40
N SER A 263 -12.16 -6.80 12.52
CA SER A 263 -11.21 -6.03 11.69
C SER A 263 -11.07 -6.58 10.28
N LYS A 264 -11.38 -7.86 10.07
CA LYS A 264 -11.19 -8.55 8.80
C LYS A 264 -12.36 -8.29 7.85
N PHE A 265 -12.01 -7.96 6.60
CA PHE A 265 -13.00 -7.81 5.54
C PHE A 265 -13.79 -9.10 5.34
N ASN A 266 -15.12 -8.98 5.36
CA ASN A 266 -16.07 -10.07 5.15
C ASN A 266 -15.80 -11.34 5.97
N ASP A 267 -15.52 -11.16 7.27
CA ASP A 267 -15.22 -12.26 8.19
C ASP A 267 -16.39 -13.25 8.30
N GLU A 268 -16.12 -14.53 8.09
CA GLU A 268 -17.14 -15.59 8.19
C GLU A 268 -17.69 -15.77 9.61
N GLY A 269 -16.86 -15.53 10.64
CA GLY A 269 -17.31 -15.55 12.02
C GLY A 269 -18.34 -14.45 12.30
N VAL A 270 -18.14 -13.26 11.75
CA VAL A 270 -19.13 -12.18 11.85
C VAL A 270 -20.38 -12.48 11.03
N ASN A 271 -20.29 -13.21 9.90
CA ASN A 271 -21.46 -13.66 9.15
C ASN A 271 -22.30 -14.65 10.00
N GLN A 272 -21.63 -15.60 10.65
CA GLN A 272 -22.27 -16.55 11.58
C GLN A 272 -22.91 -15.82 12.77
N LEU A 273 -22.18 -14.85 13.35
CA LEU A 273 -22.67 -14.04 14.46
C LEU A 273 -23.94 -13.26 14.07
N PHE A 274 -23.93 -12.61 12.91
CA PHE A 274 -25.09 -11.85 12.41
C PHE A 274 -26.30 -12.74 12.19
N ALA A 275 -26.14 -13.90 11.56
CA ALA A 275 -27.21 -14.86 11.38
C ALA A 275 -27.78 -15.37 12.72
N LEU A 276 -26.92 -15.67 13.69
CA LEU A 276 -27.32 -16.09 15.04
C LEU A 276 -28.09 -14.98 15.78
N LEU A 277 -27.63 -13.73 15.68
CA LEU A 277 -28.29 -12.57 16.29
C LEU A 277 -29.70 -12.37 15.72
N LEU A 278 -29.88 -12.45 14.40
CA LEU A 278 -31.20 -12.34 13.78
C LEU A 278 -32.14 -13.45 14.25
N LYS A 279 -31.64 -14.68 14.37
CA LYS A 279 -32.39 -15.81 14.92
C LYS A 279 -32.80 -15.54 16.39
N LYS A 280 -31.88 -15.05 17.23
CA LYS A 280 -32.17 -14.72 18.63
C LYS A 280 -33.17 -13.58 18.78
N ILE A 281 -33.09 -12.57 17.91
CA ILE A 281 -34.08 -11.47 17.86
C ILE A 281 -35.45 -12.02 17.49
N GLU A 282 -35.55 -12.87 16.46
CA GLU A 282 -36.80 -13.51 16.08
C GLU A 282 -37.38 -14.37 17.21
N GLU A 283 -36.54 -15.21 17.86
CA GLU A 283 -36.98 -16.08 18.99
C GLU A 283 -37.55 -15.26 20.16
N LYS A 284 -36.97 -14.11 20.50
CA LYS A 284 -37.32 -13.33 21.68
C LYS A 284 -38.39 -12.26 21.42
N THR A 285 -38.43 -11.69 20.23
CA THR A 285 -39.30 -10.54 19.91
C THR A 285 -40.36 -10.83 18.84
N GLY A 286 -40.25 -11.97 18.15
CA GLY A 286 -41.11 -12.31 17.01
C GLY A 286 -40.85 -11.49 15.75
N LYS A 287 -39.89 -10.56 15.75
CA LYS A 287 -39.58 -9.67 14.63
C LYS A 287 -38.69 -10.36 13.62
N LYS A 288 -39.15 -10.45 12.38
CA LYS A 288 -38.36 -10.88 11.20
C LYS A 288 -37.99 -9.69 10.34
N PHE A 289 -36.70 -9.61 9.93
CA PHE A 289 -36.24 -8.53 9.04
C PHE A 289 -36.27 -8.91 7.56
N GLY A 290 -36.08 -10.20 7.23
CA GLY A 290 -36.00 -10.75 5.89
C GLY A 290 -34.97 -11.88 5.78
N GLU A 291 -34.67 -12.28 4.56
CA GLU A 291 -33.66 -13.31 4.27
C GLU A 291 -32.27 -12.70 4.15
N ILE A 292 -31.24 -13.47 4.53
CA ILE A 292 -29.85 -13.11 4.44
C ILE A 292 -29.34 -13.45 3.04
N HIS A 293 -28.63 -12.54 2.37
CA HIS A 293 -28.15 -12.69 1.00
C HIS A 293 -26.69 -13.19 0.88
N PHE A 294 -26.09 -13.70 1.94
CA PHE A 294 -24.77 -14.31 1.92
C PHE A 294 -24.79 -15.72 2.50
N GLU A 295 -23.86 -16.57 2.04
CA GLU A 295 -23.71 -17.92 2.60
C GLU A 295 -23.11 -17.87 3.99
N VAL A 296 -23.74 -18.57 4.92
CA VAL A 296 -23.20 -18.80 6.27
C VAL A 296 -22.47 -20.13 6.25
N THR A 297 -21.14 -20.09 6.22
CA THR A 297 -20.29 -21.29 6.23
C THR A 297 -19.80 -21.59 7.64
N ALA A 298 -19.64 -22.88 7.97
CA ALA A 298 -19.07 -23.30 9.25
C ALA A 298 -17.54 -23.19 9.31
N LYS A 299 -16.91 -22.66 8.27
CA LYS A 299 -15.45 -22.52 8.23
C LYS A 299 -14.99 -21.41 9.16
N VAL A 300 -13.95 -21.69 9.94
CA VAL A 300 -13.26 -20.66 10.72
C VAL A 300 -12.44 -19.81 9.76
N SER A 301 -12.60 -18.50 9.87
CA SER A 301 -11.84 -17.54 9.06
C SER A 301 -10.32 -17.70 9.33
N GLN A 302 -9.52 -17.73 8.28
CA GLN A 302 -8.06 -17.84 8.44
C GLN A 302 -7.44 -16.43 8.56
N ALA A 303 -6.44 -16.29 9.43
CA ALA A 303 -5.63 -15.08 9.50
C ALA A 303 -4.95 -14.79 8.15
N VAL A 304 -4.69 -13.51 7.86
CA VAL A 304 -4.03 -13.06 6.61
C VAL A 304 -2.70 -13.79 6.40
N ILE A 305 -1.92 -13.91 7.47
CA ILE A 305 -0.73 -14.78 7.52
C ILE A 305 -1.02 -15.87 8.55
N PRO A 306 -1.02 -17.15 8.17
CA PRO A 306 -1.28 -18.25 9.09
C PRO A 306 -0.32 -18.24 10.28
N PRO A 307 -0.75 -18.60 11.49
CA PRO A 307 0.10 -18.61 12.70
C PRO A 307 1.40 -19.40 12.53
N ALA A 308 1.36 -20.52 11.78
CA ALA A 308 2.55 -21.32 11.48
C ALA A 308 3.62 -20.55 10.65
N ARG A 309 3.26 -19.44 10.04
CA ARG A 309 4.15 -18.59 9.25
C ARG A 309 4.48 -17.24 9.91
N ALA A 310 3.97 -16.95 11.10
CA ALA A 310 4.09 -15.65 11.76
C ALA A 310 5.55 -15.25 12.09
N ARG A 311 6.46 -16.23 12.24
CA ARG A 311 7.87 -16.01 12.58
C ARG A 311 8.79 -15.84 11.35
N TYR A 312 8.25 -15.60 10.18
CA TYR A 312 9.01 -15.56 8.92
C TYR A 312 10.21 -14.62 8.94
N LEU A 313 10.14 -13.47 9.61
CA LEU A 313 11.26 -12.51 9.68
C LEU A 313 12.43 -13.02 10.52
N SER A 314 12.18 -13.60 11.71
CA SER A 314 13.27 -14.21 12.49
C SER A 314 13.88 -15.42 11.78
N GLU A 315 13.08 -16.23 11.08
CA GLU A 315 13.61 -17.32 10.24
C GLU A 315 14.47 -16.80 9.09
N ILE A 316 14.16 -15.63 8.53
CA ILE A 316 15.00 -14.95 7.51
C ILE A 316 16.29 -14.46 8.15
N SER A 317 16.26 -13.86 9.33
CA SER A 317 17.44 -13.41 10.06
C SER A 317 18.39 -14.59 10.32
N ASP A 318 17.85 -15.67 10.90
CA ASP A 318 18.61 -16.88 11.17
C ASP A 318 19.20 -17.50 9.88
N ASN A 319 18.42 -17.58 8.81
CA ASN A 319 18.87 -18.10 7.52
C ASN A 319 20.05 -17.29 6.95
N ASN A 320 20.00 -15.96 7.02
CA ASN A 320 21.06 -15.11 6.50
C ASN A 320 22.32 -15.21 7.36
N ARG A 321 22.22 -15.14 8.69
CA ARG A 321 23.34 -15.32 9.62
C ARG A 321 24.00 -16.70 9.48
N ASN A 322 23.21 -17.76 9.34
CA ASN A 322 23.70 -19.12 9.12
C ASN A 322 24.47 -19.25 7.80
N TYR A 323 24.00 -18.56 6.73
CA TYR A 323 24.74 -18.54 5.47
C TYR A 323 26.09 -17.83 5.62
N ASP A 324 26.13 -16.68 6.28
CA ASP A 324 27.36 -15.90 6.47
C ASP A 324 28.36 -16.68 7.36
N GLN A 325 27.89 -17.36 8.40
CA GLN A 325 28.73 -18.25 9.22
C GLN A 325 29.28 -19.43 8.39
N LEU A 326 28.43 -20.05 7.55
CA LEU A 326 28.87 -21.11 6.65
C LEU A 326 29.97 -20.63 5.69
N VAL A 327 29.81 -19.43 5.11
CA VAL A 327 30.84 -18.85 4.22
C VAL A 327 32.14 -18.62 4.97
N LYS A 328 32.07 -18.07 6.18
CA LYS A 328 33.25 -17.86 7.05
C LYS A 328 33.98 -19.17 7.36
N ASP A 329 33.25 -20.21 7.76
CA ASP A 329 33.84 -21.51 8.07
C ASP A 329 34.47 -22.18 6.84
N GLN A 330 33.75 -22.19 5.71
CA GLN A 330 34.24 -22.77 4.46
C GLN A 330 35.46 -22.02 3.89
N SER A 331 35.47 -20.68 4.05
CA SER A 331 36.61 -19.86 3.63
C SER A 331 37.84 -20.14 4.46
N ALA A 332 37.71 -20.33 5.78
CA ALA A 332 38.80 -20.70 6.66
C ALA A 332 39.40 -22.10 6.30
N LEU A 333 38.52 -23.07 5.96
CA LEU A 333 38.94 -24.38 5.50
C LEU A 333 39.65 -24.30 4.15
N ALA A 334 39.17 -23.51 3.21
CA ALA A 334 39.77 -23.31 1.90
C ALA A 334 41.16 -22.66 1.98
N SER A 335 41.35 -21.67 2.88
CA SER A 335 42.65 -21.06 3.15
C SER A 335 43.66 -22.09 3.68
N LYS A 336 43.26 -22.93 4.63
CA LYS A 336 44.13 -24.02 5.14
C LYS A 336 44.51 -24.99 4.04
N LEU A 337 43.54 -25.37 3.19
CA LEU A 337 43.80 -26.26 2.06
C LEU A 337 44.78 -25.64 1.07
N TYR A 338 44.64 -24.35 0.78
CA TYR A 338 45.58 -23.60 -0.08
C TYR A 338 47.01 -23.60 0.51
N GLN A 339 47.13 -23.28 1.81
CA GLN A 339 48.43 -23.23 2.50
C GLN A 339 49.12 -24.58 2.50
N LEU A 340 48.40 -25.68 2.81
CA LEU A 340 48.94 -27.03 2.80
C LEU A 340 49.36 -27.49 1.39
N THR A 341 48.57 -27.14 0.39
CA THR A 341 48.88 -27.43 -1.00
C THR A 341 50.14 -26.68 -1.44
N GLY A 342 50.27 -25.40 -1.08
CA GLY A 342 51.43 -24.58 -1.35
C GLY A 342 52.70 -25.10 -0.61
N ALA A 343 52.55 -25.53 0.66
CA ALA A 343 53.63 -26.12 1.43
C ALA A 343 54.15 -27.44 0.78
N LYS A 344 53.21 -28.30 0.35
CA LYS A 344 53.53 -29.52 -0.36
C LYS A 344 54.33 -29.25 -1.64
N GLU A 345 53.87 -28.26 -2.43
CA GLU A 345 54.51 -27.88 -3.69
C GLU A 345 55.93 -27.32 -3.48
N ALA A 346 56.13 -26.49 -2.44
CA ALA A 346 57.41 -25.92 -2.05
C ALA A 346 58.43 -26.98 -1.57
N LEU A 347 57.93 -28.04 -0.95
CA LEU A 347 58.71 -29.15 -0.42
C LEU A 347 58.94 -30.28 -1.42
N LYS A 348 58.28 -30.29 -2.55
CA LYS A 348 58.43 -31.29 -3.60
C LYS A 348 59.89 -31.39 -4.09
N GLY A 349 60.46 -32.61 -3.99
CA GLY A 349 61.87 -32.84 -4.32
C GLY A 349 62.90 -32.41 -3.26
N LYS A 350 62.43 -31.91 -2.08
CA LYS A 350 63.30 -31.50 -0.97
C LYS A 350 62.96 -32.22 0.36
N ALA A 351 61.75 -32.70 0.52
CA ALA A 351 61.29 -33.41 1.71
C ALA A 351 61.30 -34.93 1.49
N ASP A 352 61.30 -35.70 2.59
CA ASP A 352 61.11 -37.13 2.58
C ASP A 352 59.70 -37.55 2.19
N GLU A 353 59.50 -38.78 1.75
CA GLU A 353 58.21 -39.31 1.29
C GLU A 353 57.17 -39.38 2.43
N ALA A 354 57.59 -39.54 3.69
CA ALA A 354 56.75 -39.64 4.84
C ALA A 354 56.08 -38.29 5.15
N LEU A 355 56.85 -37.19 5.06
CA LEU A 355 56.29 -35.82 5.22
C LEU A 355 55.31 -35.46 4.10
N LEU A 356 55.61 -35.79 2.88
CA LEU A 356 54.74 -35.57 1.74
C LEU A 356 53.41 -36.34 1.88
N LYS A 357 53.46 -37.57 2.39
CA LYS A 357 52.27 -38.39 2.66
C LYS A 357 51.37 -37.77 3.76
N ILE A 358 51.99 -37.28 4.85
CA ILE A 358 51.23 -36.56 5.90
C ILE A 358 50.53 -35.33 5.33
N LEU A 359 51.22 -34.57 4.46
CA LEU A 359 50.58 -33.41 3.79
C LEU A 359 49.45 -33.85 2.88
N ASP A 360 49.55 -34.95 2.15
CA ASP A 360 48.48 -35.50 1.33
C ASP A 360 47.27 -35.92 2.15
N GLU A 361 47.46 -36.58 3.26
CA GLU A 361 46.41 -36.97 4.18
C GLU A 361 45.66 -35.73 4.73
N GLN A 362 46.38 -34.67 5.11
CA GLN A 362 45.77 -33.42 5.60
C GLN A 362 45.04 -32.64 4.46
N ILE A 363 45.61 -32.60 3.26
CA ILE A 363 44.97 -32.01 2.08
C ILE A 363 43.64 -32.70 1.77
N ALA A 364 43.65 -34.05 1.77
CA ALA A 364 42.44 -34.83 1.56
C ALA A 364 41.41 -34.54 2.65
N PHE A 365 41.80 -34.52 3.94
CA PHE A 365 40.95 -34.24 5.08
C PHE A 365 40.23 -32.86 4.94
N TYR A 366 40.96 -31.78 4.70
CA TYR A 366 40.39 -30.45 4.53
C TYR A 366 39.57 -30.32 3.24
N ASN A 367 39.94 -30.97 2.16
CA ASN A 367 39.16 -30.98 0.93
C ASN A 367 37.82 -31.68 1.12
N ASP A 368 37.75 -32.75 1.92
CA ASP A 368 36.49 -33.48 2.20
C ASP A 368 35.51 -32.66 3.07
N GLN A 369 36.03 -31.77 3.93
CA GLN A 369 35.20 -30.86 4.73
C GLN A 369 34.61 -29.70 3.93
N LEU A 370 35.17 -29.38 2.76
CA LEU A 370 34.58 -28.37 1.88
C LEU A 370 33.28 -28.90 1.25
N THR A 371 32.24 -28.05 1.22
CA THR A 371 31.02 -28.40 0.49
C THR A 371 31.27 -28.57 -1.00
N PRO A 372 30.49 -29.38 -1.73
CA PRO A 372 30.61 -29.52 -3.18
C PRO A 372 30.51 -28.19 -3.92
N VAL A 373 29.69 -27.24 -3.41
CA VAL A 373 29.55 -25.90 -3.96
C VAL A 373 30.83 -25.10 -3.79
N SER A 374 31.42 -25.10 -2.58
CA SER A 374 32.67 -24.40 -2.28
C SER A 374 33.84 -24.92 -3.15
N ARG A 375 33.98 -26.24 -3.29
CA ARG A 375 34.97 -26.85 -4.17
C ARG A 375 34.82 -26.40 -5.61
N LYS A 376 33.59 -26.42 -6.13
CA LYS A 376 33.31 -26.02 -7.52
C LYS A 376 33.63 -24.54 -7.78
N LEU A 377 33.32 -23.65 -6.80
CA LEU A 377 33.65 -22.24 -6.92
C LEU A 377 35.17 -22.00 -7.00
N ILE A 378 35.94 -22.68 -6.18
CA ILE A 378 37.40 -22.56 -6.19
C ILE A 378 37.96 -23.11 -7.51
N GLN A 379 37.53 -24.30 -7.94
CA GLN A 379 37.98 -24.95 -9.16
C GLN A 379 37.67 -24.16 -10.42
N ASN A 380 36.52 -23.47 -10.45
CA ASN A 380 36.08 -22.70 -11.61
C ASN A 380 36.64 -21.26 -11.66
N TRP A 381 37.39 -20.82 -10.63
CA TRP A 381 37.92 -19.47 -10.56
C TRP A 381 38.82 -19.08 -11.74
N PRO A 382 39.78 -19.95 -12.22
CA PRO A 382 40.60 -19.63 -13.40
C PRO A 382 39.76 -19.40 -14.67
N ASN A 383 38.69 -20.19 -14.86
CA ASN A 383 37.80 -20.06 -15.99
C ASN A 383 37.06 -18.75 -15.95
N LYS A 384 36.60 -18.37 -14.75
CA LYS A 384 35.90 -17.08 -14.52
C LYS A 384 36.81 -15.90 -14.81
N LEU A 385 38.06 -15.94 -14.34
CA LEU A 385 39.06 -14.92 -14.69
C LEU A 385 39.26 -14.78 -16.21
N ALA A 386 39.39 -15.90 -16.91
CA ALA A 386 39.58 -15.93 -18.36
C ALA A 386 38.36 -15.40 -19.12
N GLU A 387 37.15 -15.66 -18.62
CA GLU A 387 35.89 -15.15 -19.18
C GLU A 387 35.84 -13.62 -19.17
N TYR A 388 36.21 -12.99 -18.06
CA TYR A 388 36.19 -11.55 -17.90
C TYR A 388 37.40 -10.81 -18.47
N GLN A 389 38.40 -11.54 -18.94
CA GLN A 389 39.57 -11.00 -19.67
C GLN A 389 39.40 -10.98 -21.18
N LYS A 390 38.29 -11.55 -21.71
CA LYS A 390 37.97 -11.50 -23.14
C LYS A 390 37.67 -10.08 -23.59
N ASP A 391 37.85 -9.78 -24.86
CA ASP A 391 37.48 -8.48 -25.43
C ASP A 391 35.98 -8.25 -25.41
N ASN A 392 35.15 -9.29 -25.57
CA ASN A 392 33.72 -9.25 -25.55
C ASN A 392 33.14 -10.26 -24.57
N TYR A 393 32.06 -9.86 -23.92
CA TYR A 393 31.22 -10.73 -23.09
C TYR A 393 29.97 -11.11 -23.88
N GLU A 394 29.67 -12.39 -23.96
CA GLU A 394 28.53 -12.92 -24.69
C GLU A 394 27.51 -13.53 -23.71
N TYR A 395 26.27 -13.15 -23.83
CA TYR A 395 25.18 -13.73 -23.05
C TYR A 395 23.89 -13.83 -23.87
N THR A 396 23.08 -14.83 -23.55
CA THR A 396 21.87 -15.12 -24.31
C THR A 396 20.65 -14.49 -23.61
N VAL A 397 19.86 -13.72 -24.38
CA VAL A 397 18.56 -13.17 -23.96
C VAL A 397 17.50 -13.62 -24.96
N ARG A 398 16.56 -14.46 -24.54
CA ARG A 398 15.46 -14.94 -25.40
C ARG A 398 15.96 -15.43 -26.77
N GLU A 399 16.90 -16.36 -26.80
CA GLU A 399 17.48 -16.94 -28.00
C GLU A 399 18.40 -16.03 -28.85
N LYS A 400 18.55 -14.76 -28.47
CA LYS A 400 19.53 -13.87 -29.10
C LYS A 400 20.79 -13.80 -28.27
N ILE A 401 21.92 -14.05 -28.92
CA ILE A 401 23.25 -13.83 -28.34
C ILE A 401 23.53 -12.32 -28.40
N ILE A 402 23.80 -11.73 -27.27
CA ILE A 402 24.23 -10.35 -27.14
C ILE A 402 25.70 -10.36 -26.83
N SER A 403 26.49 -9.71 -27.66
CA SER A 403 27.94 -9.53 -27.47
C SER A 403 28.20 -8.06 -27.13
N GLN A 404 28.90 -7.82 -26.02
CA GLN A 404 29.24 -6.47 -25.58
C GLN A 404 30.75 -6.37 -25.30
N PRO A 405 31.40 -5.22 -25.65
CA PRO A 405 32.79 -5.01 -25.33
C PRO A 405 33.02 -4.94 -23.83
N MET A 406 34.06 -5.57 -23.32
CA MET A 406 34.44 -5.60 -21.89
C MET A 406 35.31 -4.42 -21.46
N THR A 407 35.70 -3.57 -22.40
CA THR A 407 36.50 -2.38 -22.12
C THR A 407 35.87 -1.13 -22.71
N THR A 408 36.14 0.02 -22.11
CA THR A 408 35.90 1.34 -22.66
C THR A 408 37.25 2.05 -22.83
N THR A 409 37.39 2.90 -23.85
CA THR A 409 38.60 3.70 -24.04
C THR A 409 38.36 5.12 -23.53
N SER A 410 39.24 5.56 -22.61
CA SER A 410 39.20 6.93 -22.11
C SER A 410 39.76 7.93 -23.14
N LEU A 411 39.54 9.22 -22.91
CA LEU A 411 40.09 10.29 -23.76
C LEU A 411 41.63 10.25 -23.80
N SER A 412 42.28 9.75 -22.75
CA SER A 412 43.74 9.55 -22.73
C SER A 412 44.19 8.26 -23.44
N GLY A 413 43.30 7.55 -24.12
CA GLY A 413 43.63 6.29 -24.80
C GLY A 413 43.76 5.06 -23.89
N THR A 414 43.50 5.19 -22.59
CA THR A 414 43.56 4.07 -21.64
C THR A 414 42.39 3.15 -21.83
N ARG A 415 42.64 1.85 -22.04
CA ARG A 415 41.61 0.79 -22.05
C ARG A 415 41.20 0.46 -20.62
N VAL A 416 39.99 0.87 -20.23
CA VAL A 416 39.43 0.66 -18.90
C VAL A 416 38.47 -0.52 -18.94
N PRO A 417 38.68 -1.59 -18.12
CA PRO A 417 37.75 -2.71 -18.07
C PRO A 417 36.45 -2.33 -17.44
N LYS A 418 35.34 -2.83 -18.00
CA LYS A 418 33.98 -2.61 -17.43
C LYS A 418 33.76 -3.38 -16.13
N VAL A 419 34.38 -4.55 -15.99
CA VAL A 419 34.34 -5.39 -14.78
C VAL A 419 35.76 -5.73 -14.37
N VAL A 420 36.10 -5.55 -13.11
CA VAL A 420 37.38 -5.89 -12.53
C VAL A 420 37.20 -6.97 -11.47
N LEU A 421 37.92 -8.08 -11.57
CA LEU A 421 37.96 -9.15 -10.58
C LEU A 421 39.13 -8.97 -9.62
N PRO A 422 39.02 -9.41 -8.35
CA PRO A 422 40.14 -9.34 -7.40
C PRO A 422 41.27 -10.24 -7.84
N LYS A 423 42.52 -9.85 -7.49
CA LYS A 423 43.75 -10.60 -7.78
C LYS A 423 44.12 -11.54 -6.64
N TYR A 424 43.13 -12.14 -5.97
CA TYR A 424 43.35 -13.07 -4.88
C TYR A 424 44.02 -14.35 -5.34
N LYS A 425 44.85 -14.91 -4.47
CA LYS A 425 45.52 -16.20 -4.66
C LYS A 425 45.06 -17.23 -3.64
N ASP A 426 44.75 -16.76 -2.42
CA ASP A 426 44.24 -17.64 -1.35
C ASP A 426 42.83 -18.12 -1.71
N TRP A 427 42.61 -19.44 -1.56
CA TRP A 427 41.31 -20.03 -1.93
C TRP A 427 40.18 -19.64 -0.99
N GLY A 428 40.49 -19.30 0.26
CA GLY A 428 39.47 -18.75 1.19
C GLY A 428 39.01 -17.38 0.79
N ASP A 429 39.93 -16.48 0.41
CA ASP A 429 39.58 -15.14 -0.08
C ASP A 429 38.74 -15.21 -1.36
N ILE A 430 39.14 -16.09 -2.29
CA ILE A 430 38.43 -16.35 -3.55
C ILE A 430 37.03 -16.87 -3.28
N LEU A 431 36.89 -17.81 -2.33
CA LEU A 431 35.58 -18.36 -1.95
C LEU A 431 34.70 -17.34 -1.28
N LYS A 432 35.24 -16.61 -0.30
CA LYS A 432 34.51 -15.55 0.42
C LYS A 432 33.98 -14.51 -0.57
N TRP A 433 34.85 -14.00 -1.44
CA TRP A 433 34.45 -13.00 -2.42
C TRP A 433 33.35 -13.50 -3.36
N GLN A 434 33.45 -14.75 -3.87
CA GLN A 434 32.41 -15.31 -4.74
C GLN A 434 31.08 -15.57 -4.00
N ALA A 435 31.12 -15.84 -2.70
CA ALA A 435 29.93 -16.13 -1.89
C ALA A 435 29.22 -14.88 -1.40
N GLU A 436 29.93 -13.79 -1.11
CA GLU A 436 29.39 -12.56 -0.54
C GLU A 436 29.24 -11.42 -1.56
N GLU A 437 30.20 -11.28 -2.47
CA GLU A 437 30.28 -10.18 -3.43
C GLU A 437 29.90 -10.60 -4.85
N ASN A 438 30.73 -11.42 -5.46
CA ASN A 438 30.63 -11.92 -6.83
C ASN A 438 30.55 -10.79 -7.88
N VAL A 439 30.52 -11.14 -9.16
CA VAL A 439 30.27 -10.21 -10.25
C VAL A 439 28.76 -9.96 -10.42
N ALA A 440 28.38 -8.84 -11.02
CA ALA A 440 27.00 -8.53 -11.34
C ALA A 440 26.34 -9.66 -12.16
N GLY A 441 25.08 -9.95 -11.91
CA GLY A 441 24.33 -11.05 -12.55
C GLY A 441 24.53 -12.44 -11.92
N HIS A 442 25.37 -12.55 -10.88
CA HIS A 442 25.66 -13.79 -10.16
C HIS A 442 25.26 -13.68 -8.69
N PHE A 443 24.76 -14.81 -8.14
CA PHE A 443 24.41 -14.91 -6.73
C PHE A 443 25.60 -14.51 -5.84
N PRO A 444 25.41 -13.72 -4.78
CA PRO A 444 24.18 -13.20 -4.22
C PRO A 444 23.71 -11.86 -4.80
N PHE A 445 24.15 -11.49 -6.00
CA PHE A 445 23.78 -10.28 -6.73
C PHE A 445 24.21 -8.96 -6.05
N THR A 446 25.18 -9.00 -5.18
CA THR A 446 25.66 -7.84 -4.43
C THR A 446 26.05 -6.68 -5.35
N ALA A 447 26.80 -6.96 -6.43
CA ALA A 447 27.24 -5.97 -7.40
C ALA A 447 26.14 -5.54 -8.41
N GLY A 448 25.02 -6.26 -8.49
CA GLY A 448 23.93 -5.98 -9.42
C GLY A 448 23.28 -7.24 -9.97
N VAL A 449 22.05 -7.10 -10.46
CA VAL A 449 21.27 -8.25 -10.96
C VAL A 449 21.55 -8.63 -12.41
N PHE A 450 22.12 -7.73 -13.20
CA PHE A 450 22.46 -7.97 -14.60
C PHE A 450 23.97 -7.93 -14.80
N PRO A 451 24.53 -8.79 -15.68
CA PRO A 451 25.98 -8.88 -15.88
C PRO A 451 26.61 -7.58 -16.36
N LEU A 452 25.96 -6.90 -17.27
CA LEU A 452 26.40 -5.62 -17.86
C LEU A 452 25.19 -4.70 -18.05
N LYS A 453 25.40 -3.38 -17.96
CA LYS A 453 24.42 -2.37 -18.35
C LYS A 453 24.17 -2.48 -19.85
N ARG A 454 22.91 -2.33 -20.24
CA ARG A 454 22.56 -2.34 -21.66
C ARG A 454 23.04 -1.05 -22.32
N GLU A 455 23.69 -1.17 -23.46
CA GLU A 455 24.07 -0.02 -24.26
C GLU A 455 22.85 0.76 -24.75
N GLY A 456 22.82 2.08 -24.53
CA GLY A 456 21.72 2.96 -24.91
C GLY A 456 20.47 2.89 -24.03
N GLU A 457 20.50 2.14 -22.92
CA GLU A 457 19.43 2.11 -21.92
C GLU A 457 19.90 2.65 -20.57
N ASP A 458 20.02 3.97 -20.45
CA ASP A 458 20.29 4.62 -19.17
C ASP A 458 19.14 4.34 -18.17
N PRO A 459 19.40 4.29 -16.85
CA PRO A 459 18.34 4.07 -15.84
C PRO A 459 17.34 5.23 -15.71
N THR A 460 17.49 6.27 -16.52
CA THR A 460 16.76 7.55 -16.48
C THR A 460 15.26 7.37 -16.64
N ARG A 461 14.48 7.97 -15.74
CA ARG A 461 13.02 8.06 -15.82
C ARG A 461 12.56 9.48 -16.13
N MET A 462 11.47 9.56 -16.88
CA MET A 462 10.73 10.77 -17.21
C MET A 462 9.56 10.91 -16.23
N PHE A 463 9.67 11.83 -15.29
CA PHE A 463 8.64 12.06 -14.29
C PHE A 463 7.74 13.22 -14.70
N ALA A 464 6.42 13.04 -14.61
CA ALA A 464 5.45 14.09 -14.79
C ALA A 464 4.15 13.83 -14.03
N GLY A 465 3.46 14.89 -13.66
CA GLY A 465 2.15 14.85 -13.03
C GLY A 465 1.69 16.25 -12.70
N GLU A 466 0.83 16.81 -13.55
CA GLU A 466 0.30 18.17 -13.42
C GLU A 466 -0.98 18.31 -14.25
N GLY A 467 -1.94 19.07 -13.74
CA GLY A 467 -3.15 19.44 -14.46
C GLY A 467 -4.01 18.25 -14.90
N GLY A 468 -4.64 18.38 -16.04
CA GLY A 468 -5.35 17.28 -16.70
C GLY A 468 -4.41 16.30 -17.42
N PRO A 469 -4.96 15.19 -17.94
CA PRO A 469 -4.17 14.18 -18.64
C PRO A 469 -3.44 14.71 -19.87
N GLU A 470 -4.02 15.66 -20.59
CA GLU A 470 -3.45 16.28 -21.79
C GLU A 470 -2.19 17.10 -21.45
N ARG A 471 -2.20 17.83 -20.36
CA ARG A 471 -1.05 18.62 -19.92
C ARG A 471 0.12 17.73 -19.51
N THR A 472 -0.15 16.70 -18.74
CA THR A 472 0.86 15.71 -18.34
C THR A 472 1.38 14.93 -19.56
N ASN A 473 0.52 14.56 -20.51
CA ASN A 473 0.92 13.95 -21.78
C ASN A 473 1.91 14.84 -22.56
N LYS A 474 1.63 16.15 -22.66
CA LYS A 474 2.54 17.10 -23.30
C LYS A 474 3.90 17.11 -22.58
N ARG A 475 3.92 17.12 -21.26
CA ARG A 475 5.15 17.05 -20.46
C ARG A 475 5.93 15.78 -20.74
N PHE A 476 5.26 14.62 -20.80
CA PHE A 476 5.91 13.35 -21.13
C PHE A 476 6.55 13.38 -22.52
N HIS A 477 5.89 13.90 -23.52
CA HIS A 477 6.47 14.04 -24.87
C HIS A 477 7.69 14.96 -24.86
N TYR A 478 7.62 16.10 -24.15
CA TYR A 478 8.74 17.03 -24.02
C TYR A 478 9.99 16.37 -23.39
N VAL A 479 9.84 15.72 -22.23
CA VAL A 479 10.99 15.13 -21.51
C VAL A 479 11.51 13.85 -22.14
N SER A 480 10.73 13.17 -22.97
CA SER A 480 11.11 11.92 -23.65
C SER A 480 11.68 12.14 -25.07
N MET A 481 11.68 13.38 -25.54
CA MET A 481 12.16 13.73 -26.88
C MET A 481 13.63 13.32 -27.07
N GLY A 482 13.93 12.62 -28.14
CA GLY A 482 15.28 12.15 -28.44
C GLY A 482 15.83 11.03 -27.53
N GLN A 483 15.06 10.56 -26.55
CA GLN A 483 15.52 9.47 -25.69
C GLN A 483 15.27 8.10 -26.34
N PRO A 484 16.24 7.16 -26.22
CA PRO A 484 16.13 5.85 -26.87
C PRO A 484 15.07 4.94 -26.21
N ALA A 485 14.76 5.15 -24.96
CA ALA A 485 13.73 4.43 -24.20
C ALA A 485 12.79 5.44 -23.51
N LYS A 486 11.49 5.10 -23.45
CA LYS A 486 10.43 5.91 -22.83
C LYS A 486 10.07 5.29 -21.49
N ARG A 487 10.61 5.82 -20.39
CA ARG A 487 10.37 5.32 -19.02
C ARG A 487 9.56 6.33 -18.25
N LEU A 488 8.24 6.32 -18.46
CA LEU A 488 7.30 7.32 -17.93
C LEU A 488 6.97 7.02 -16.47
N SER A 489 7.12 8.00 -15.60
CA SER A 489 6.71 7.94 -14.19
C SER A 489 5.62 8.97 -13.94
N THR A 490 4.45 8.51 -13.52
CA THR A 490 3.27 9.36 -13.33
C THR A 490 3.04 9.64 -11.85
N ALA A 491 2.96 10.91 -11.48
CA ALA A 491 2.41 11.35 -10.20
C ALA A 491 0.94 11.74 -10.38
N PHE A 492 0.10 11.29 -9.45
CA PHE A 492 -1.33 11.58 -9.43
C PHE A 492 -1.65 12.64 -8.38
N ASP A 493 -2.68 13.46 -8.63
CA ASP A 493 -3.15 14.44 -7.68
C ASP A 493 -3.79 13.79 -6.45
N SER A 494 -3.99 14.56 -5.39
CA SER A 494 -4.57 14.01 -4.17
C SER A 494 -6.01 13.54 -4.33
N VAL A 495 -6.78 14.08 -5.29
CA VAL A 495 -8.14 13.61 -5.60
C VAL A 495 -8.09 12.17 -6.09
N THR A 496 -7.23 11.89 -7.07
CA THR A 496 -6.98 10.54 -7.60
C THR A 496 -6.39 9.61 -6.51
N LEU A 497 -5.44 10.10 -5.69
CA LEU A 497 -4.80 9.32 -4.61
C LEU A 497 -5.80 8.87 -3.55
N TYR A 498 -6.83 9.68 -3.26
CA TYR A 498 -7.90 9.32 -2.32
C TYR A 498 -9.06 8.56 -2.97
N GLY A 499 -8.95 8.22 -4.25
CA GLY A 499 -9.98 7.48 -4.96
C GLY A 499 -11.28 8.27 -5.16
N GLU A 500 -11.18 9.60 -5.18
CA GLU A 500 -12.32 10.50 -5.38
C GLU A 500 -12.39 10.96 -6.84
N ASP A 501 -13.56 11.43 -7.24
CA ASP A 501 -13.79 12.04 -8.53
C ASP A 501 -13.63 13.58 -8.46
N PRO A 502 -13.19 14.26 -9.53
CA PRO A 502 -13.18 15.71 -9.62
C PRO A 502 -14.58 16.30 -9.39
N ASP A 503 -14.71 17.28 -8.49
CA ASP A 503 -15.98 17.88 -8.10
C ASP A 503 -15.80 19.36 -7.70
N HIS A 504 -16.90 20.12 -7.72
CA HIS A 504 -16.96 21.48 -7.19
C HIS A 504 -16.99 21.54 -5.65
N ARG A 505 -17.01 20.40 -4.96
CA ARG A 505 -16.90 20.35 -3.49
C ARG A 505 -15.66 21.11 -3.04
N PRO A 506 -15.76 21.97 -2.00
CA PRO A 506 -14.63 22.79 -1.55
C PRO A 506 -13.40 22.00 -1.12
N ASP A 507 -13.57 20.76 -0.66
CA ASP A 507 -12.49 19.85 -0.26
C ASP A 507 -11.82 19.14 -1.45
N ILE A 508 -12.38 19.21 -2.65
CA ILE A 508 -11.93 18.57 -3.89
C ILE A 508 -11.41 19.58 -4.92
N TYR A 509 -12.22 20.60 -5.25
CA TYR A 509 -11.98 21.50 -6.39
C TYR A 509 -10.58 22.13 -6.41
N GLY A 510 -10.10 22.59 -5.26
CA GLY A 510 -8.78 23.21 -5.13
C GLY A 510 -7.60 22.24 -5.33
N LYS A 511 -7.85 20.94 -5.34
CA LYS A 511 -6.82 19.90 -5.44
C LYS A 511 -6.76 19.25 -6.82
N VAL A 512 -7.79 19.42 -7.66
CA VAL A 512 -7.87 18.83 -9.00
C VAL A 512 -6.68 19.27 -9.84
N GLY A 513 -5.85 18.31 -10.26
CA GLY A 513 -4.67 18.54 -11.09
C GLY A 513 -3.51 19.29 -10.41
N ASN A 514 -3.55 19.46 -9.09
CA ASN A 514 -2.47 20.07 -8.33
C ASN A 514 -1.53 19.03 -7.74
N SER A 515 -0.21 19.24 -7.90
CA SER A 515 0.85 18.33 -7.44
C SER A 515 0.72 16.89 -7.97
N GLY A 516 0.12 16.74 -9.15
CA GLY A 516 -0.12 15.48 -9.80
C GLY A 516 -1.18 15.61 -10.89
N VAL A 517 -1.33 14.60 -11.74
CA VAL A 517 -2.36 14.55 -12.78
C VAL A 517 -3.69 14.04 -12.23
N SER A 518 -4.78 14.68 -12.63
CA SER A 518 -6.15 14.23 -12.31
C SER A 518 -6.59 13.16 -13.29
N ILE A 519 -6.90 11.96 -12.78
CA ILE A 519 -7.39 10.81 -13.56
C ILE A 519 -8.62 10.23 -12.87
N ALA A 520 -9.77 10.27 -13.54
CA ALA A 520 -11.02 9.74 -13.01
C ALA A 520 -11.62 8.62 -13.87
N THR A 521 -11.22 8.50 -15.13
CA THR A 521 -11.82 7.56 -16.09
C THR A 521 -10.78 6.89 -16.97
N VAL A 522 -11.18 5.81 -17.65
CA VAL A 522 -10.35 5.12 -18.64
C VAL A 522 -9.97 6.05 -19.82
N ASP A 523 -10.83 6.99 -20.17
CA ASP A 523 -10.56 7.96 -21.24
C ASP A 523 -9.40 8.90 -20.84
N ASP A 524 -9.31 9.29 -19.57
CA ASP A 524 -8.19 10.08 -19.06
C ASP A 524 -6.87 9.32 -19.18
N ALA A 525 -6.87 8.01 -18.88
CA ALA A 525 -5.68 7.18 -19.04
C ALA A 525 -5.26 7.04 -20.51
N LYS A 526 -6.22 6.92 -21.44
CA LYS A 526 -5.95 6.93 -22.90
C LYS A 526 -5.30 8.23 -23.34
N LYS A 527 -5.80 9.36 -22.89
CA LYS A 527 -5.23 10.68 -23.20
C LYS A 527 -3.83 10.84 -22.60
N LEU A 528 -3.66 10.43 -21.33
CA LEU A 528 -2.40 10.55 -20.61
C LEU A 528 -1.23 9.85 -21.31
N TYR A 529 -1.47 8.65 -21.84
CA TYR A 529 -0.44 7.84 -22.48
C TYR A 529 -0.54 7.83 -24.02
N SER A 530 -1.34 8.74 -24.62
CA SER A 530 -1.46 8.82 -26.07
C SER A 530 -0.13 9.15 -26.74
N GLY A 531 0.08 8.58 -27.92
CA GLY A 531 1.30 8.74 -28.70
C GLY A 531 2.49 7.90 -28.25
N PHE A 532 2.36 7.20 -27.10
CA PHE A 532 3.32 6.20 -26.64
C PHE A 532 2.76 4.80 -26.88
N ASP A 533 3.49 3.97 -27.60
CA ASP A 533 3.14 2.57 -27.76
C ASP A 533 3.41 1.82 -26.46
N LEU A 534 2.36 1.49 -25.70
CA LEU A 534 2.47 0.86 -24.37
C LEU A 534 2.95 -0.60 -24.44
N CYS A 535 2.97 -1.20 -25.64
CA CYS A 535 3.47 -2.55 -25.87
C CYS A 535 4.87 -2.58 -26.50
N ASP A 536 5.47 -1.41 -26.79
CA ASP A 536 6.86 -1.34 -27.26
C ASP A 536 7.82 -1.78 -26.14
N PRO A 537 8.79 -2.68 -26.41
CA PRO A 537 9.81 -3.08 -25.44
C PRO A 537 10.62 -1.92 -24.83
N LYS A 538 10.70 -0.78 -25.51
CA LYS A 538 11.39 0.42 -25.04
C LYS A 538 10.48 1.39 -24.26
N THR A 539 9.18 1.12 -24.16
CA THR A 539 8.22 1.89 -23.39
C THR A 539 7.92 1.18 -22.06
N SER A 540 7.97 1.91 -20.94
CA SER A 540 7.53 1.41 -19.64
C SER A 540 6.87 2.52 -18.85
N VAL A 541 5.81 2.18 -18.10
CA VAL A 541 5.04 3.13 -17.29
C VAL A 541 5.16 2.77 -15.82
N SER A 542 5.44 3.76 -14.98
CA SER A 542 5.40 3.64 -13.52
C SER A 542 4.30 4.53 -12.98
N MET A 543 3.43 3.98 -12.16
CA MET A 543 2.30 4.70 -11.55
C MET A 543 2.51 4.80 -10.04
N THR A 544 2.69 6.03 -9.56
CA THR A 544 2.89 6.31 -8.13
C THR A 544 1.54 6.47 -7.47
N ILE A 545 0.88 5.36 -7.16
CA ILE A 545 -0.46 5.26 -6.59
C ILE A 545 -0.55 4.05 -5.66
N ASN A 546 -1.30 4.15 -4.57
CA ASN A 546 -1.40 3.10 -3.55
C ASN A 546 -2.82 2.56 -3.40
N GLY A 547 -3.67 3.16 -2.57
CA GLY A 547 -5.03 2.67 -2.34
C GLY A 547 -5.83 2.40 -3.62
N PRO A 548 -5.96 3.37 -4.54
CA PRO A 548 -6.66 3.17 -5.81
C PRO A 548 -5.85 2.43 -6.89
N ALA A 549 -4.66 1.93 -6.57
CA ALA A 549 -3.76 1.31 -7.54
C ALA A 549 -4.42 0.24 -8.45
N PRO A 550 -5.28 -0.66 -7.95
CA PRO A 550 -5.94 -1.63 -8.81
C PRO A 550 -6.83 -1.00 -9.88
N MET A 551 -7.51 0.11 -9.56
CA MET A 551 -8.36 0.81 -10.52
C MET A 551 -7.53 1.53 -11.60
N LEU A 552 -6.48 2.25 -11.19
CA LEU A 552 -5.58 2.93 -12.13
C LEU A 552 -4.83 1.93 -13.01
N LEU A 553 -4.44 0.78 -12.45
CA LEU A 553 -3.86 -0.33 -13.21
C LEU A 553 -4.85 -0.86 -14.25
N ALA A 554 -6.12 -1.02 -13.90
CA ALA A 554 -7.15 -1.46 -14.83
C ALA A 554 -7.42 -0.41 -15.93
N PHE A 555 -7.40 0.91 -15.62
CA PHE A 555 -7.44 1.96 -16.65
C PHE A 555 -6.26 1.86 -17.61
N PHE A 556 -5.05 1.73 -17.08
CA PHE A 556 -3.82 1.59 -17.89
C PHE A 556 -3.86 0.34 -18.79
N MET A 557 -4.23 -0.81 -18.22
CA MET A 557 -4.31 -2.05 -19.00
C MET A 557 -5.35 -1.97 -20.13
N ASN A 558 -6.52 -1.36 -19.87
CA ASN A 558 -7.53 -1.12 -20.92
C ASN A 558 -7.02 -0.14 -21.97
N ALA A 559 -6.33 0.94 -21.61
CA ALA A 559 -5.72 1.84 -22.58
C ALA A 559 -4.71 1.12 -23.48
N ALA A 560 -3.89 0.23 -22.94
CA ALA A 560 -2.94 -0.58 -23.71
C ALA A 560 -3.64 -1.59 -24.64
N ILE A 561 -4.71 -2.23 -24.14
CA ILE A 561 -5.53 -3.14 -24.97
C ILE A 561 -6.14 -2.40 -26.15
N ASP A 562 -6.72 -1.23 -25.89
CA ASP A 562 -7.37 -0.45 -26.94
C ASP A 562 -6.37 0.08 -27.98
N GLN A 563 -5.12 0.42 -27.58
CA GLN A 563 -4.05 0.70 -28.54
C GLN A 563 -3.75 -0.48 -29.46
N GLN A 564 -3.78 -1.73 -28.96
CA GLN A 564 -3.60 -2.91 -29.81
C GLN A 564 -4.82 -3.12 -30.74
N CYS A 565 -6.01 -2.79 -30.27
CA CYS A 565 -7.21 -2.81 -31.12
C CYS A 565 -7.14 -1.75 -32.22
N GLU A 566 -6.66 -0.53 -31.93
CA GLU A 566 -6.42 0.52 -32.94
C GLU A 566 -5.42 0.04 -34.01
N LYS A 567 -4.30 -0.54 -33.61
CA LYS A 567 -3.30 -1.09 -34.52
C LYS A 567 -3.90 -2.17 -35.44
N TRP A 568 -4.66 -3.09 -34.82
CA TRP A 568 -5.32 -4.15 -35.61
C TRP A 568 -6.30 -3.59 -36.64
N LEU A 569 -7.10 -2.57 -36.25
CA LEU A 569 -8.03 -1.88 -37.18
C LEU A 569 -7.28 -1.21 -38.34
N GLU A 570 -6.13 -0.61 -38.07
CA GLU A 570 -5.30 0.06 -39.08
C GLU A 570 -4.64 -0.94 -40.03
N GLU A 571 -4.00 -1.98 -39.47
CA GLU A 571 -3.34 -3.04 -40.28
C GLU A 571 -4.31 -3.81 -41.16
N ASN A 572 -5.52 -4.05 -40.68
CA ASN A 572 -6.56 -4.78 -41.41
C ASN A 572 -7.50 -3.88 -42.23
N LYS A 573 -7.32 -2.56 -42.18
CA LYS A 573 -8.16 -1.55 -42.86
C LYS A 573 -9.66 -1.70 -42.51
N LYS A 574 -9.97 -1.94 -41.23
CA LYS A 574 -11.33 -2.20 -40.69
C LYS A 574 -11.90 -1.04 -39.86
N TRP A 575 -11.53 0.21 -40.18
CA TRP A 575 -12.03 1.39 -39.47
C TRP A 575 -13.53 1.59 -39.52
N ASN A 576 -14.19 1.05 -40.53
CA ASN A 576 -15.65 1.04 -40.63
C ASN A 576 -16.33 0.43 -39.38
N LEU A 577 -15.70 -0.56 -38.72
CA LEU A 577 -16.23 -1.14 -37.50
C LEU A 577 -16.27 -0.12 -36.35
N ALA A 578 -15.22 0.68 -36.23
CA ALA A 578 -15.16 1.76 -35.23
C ALA A 578 -16.16 2.89 -35.56
N GLU A 579 -16.27 3.29 -36.84
CA GLU A 579 -17.24 4.31 -37.27
C GLU A 579 -18.68 3.89 -36.95
N ASP A 580 -19.04 2.65 -37.18
CA ASP A 580 -20.36 2.12 -36.88
C ASP A 580 -20.63 2.05 -35.37
N ALA A 581 -19.62 1.67 -34.58
CA ALA A 581 -19.71 1.68 -33.11
C ALA A 581 -19.86 3.12 -32.58
N PHE A 582 -19.12 4.09 -33.13
CA PHE A 582 -19.25 5.50 -32.77
C PHE A 582 -20.65 6.04 -33.09
N LYS A 583 -21.18 5.81 -34.29
CA LYS A 583 -22.54 6.21 -34.67
C LYS A 583 -23.60 5.65 -33.72
N LYS A 584 -23.43 4.40 -33.31
CA LYS A 584 -24.33 3.72 -32.37
C LYS A 584 -24.27 4.32 -30.96
N LYS A 585 -23.06 4.58 -30.44
CA LYS A 585 -22.87 5.06 -29.06
C LYS A 585 -23.05 6.58 -28.93
N PHE A 586 -22.77 7.33 -29.98
CA PHE A 586 -22.81 8.80 -29.99
C PHE A 586 -23.73 9.31 -31.11
N PRO A 587 -25.06 9.13 -31.00
CA PRO A 587 -26.01 9.58 -32.02
C PRO A 587 -25.96 11.10 -32.25
N ASP A 588 -25.61 11.86 -31.19
CA ASP A 588 -25.50 13.33 -31.27
C ASP A 588 -24.12 13.81 -31.75
N SER A 589 -23.25 12.91 -32.22
CA SER A 589 -21.88 13.20 -32.68
C SER A 589 -20.98 13.95 -31.70
N LYS A 590 -21.34 13.97 -30.40
CA LYS A 590 -20.51 14.57 -29.33
C LYS A 590 -19.52 13.56 -28.81
N LEU A 591 -18.41 13.39 -29.52
CA LEU A 591 -17.32 12.48 -29.13
C LEU A 591 -16.44 13.10 -28.03
N PRO A 592 -15.87 12.27 -27.14
CA PRO A 592 -14.79 12.73 -26.29
C PRO A 592 -13.59 13.15 -27.16
N VAL A 593 -12.94 14.23 -26.80
CA VAL A 593 -11.81 14.79 -27.55
C VAL A 593 -10.58 14.96 -26.65
N TYR A 594 -9.42 14.88 -27.27
CA TYR A 594 -8.18 15.34 -26.66
C TYR A 594 -8.18 16.87 -26.78
N ASN A 595 -8.45 17.55 -25.68
CA ASN A 595 -8.56 19.00 -25.66
C ASN A 595 -7.46 19.57 -24.79
N ASN A 596 -6.45 20.14 -25.43
CA ASN A 596 -5.42 20.90 -24.72
C ASN A 596 -5.93 22.34 -24.56
N THR A 597 -6.25 22.75 -23.35
CA THR A 597 -6.74 24.10 -23.05
C THR A 597 -5.77 25.20 -23.51
N LEU A 598 -4.46 24.92 -23.50
CA LEU A 598 -3.43 25.87 -23.94
C LEU A 598 -3.30 25.91 -25.48
N PHE A 599 -3.59 24.80 -26.18
CA PHE A 599 -3.45 24.67 -27.63
C PHE A 599 -4.61 23.81 -28.18
N PRO A 600 -5.81 24.38 -28.31
CA PRO A 600 -6.98 23.64 -28.76
C PRO A 600 -6.78 23.00 -30.13
N GLY A 601 -7.05 21.67 -30.22
CA GLY A 601 -7.02 20.92 -31.47
C GLY A 601 -5.63 20.49 -31.96
N GLN A 602 -4.54 20.76 -31.19
CA GLN A 602 -3.20 20.31 -31.56
C GLN A 602 -2.67 19.25 -30.60
N LEU A 603 -2.14 18.17 -31.14
CA LEU A 603 -1.38 17.19 -30.37
C LEU A 603 0.03 17.74 -30.06
N PRO A 604 0.63 17.39 -28.91
CA PRO A 604 2.01 17.73 -28.61
C PRO A 604 2.97 17.20 -29.68
N GLU A 605 4.10 17.86 -29.84
CA GLU A 605 5.19 17.37 -30.68
C GLU A 605 5.61 15.96 -30.25
N GLY A 606 5.69 15.03 -31.19
CA GLY A 606 5.98 13.62 -30.95
C GLY A 606 4.77 12.75 -30.63
N ASN A 607 3.57 13.32 -30.43
CA ASN A 607 2.33 12.55 -30.26
C ASN A 607 1.68 12.27 -31.62
N ASN A 608 1.66 11.00 -32.01
CA ASN A 608 1.06 10.55 -33.28
C ASN A 608 -0.44 10.19 -33.18
N GLY A 609 -1.06 10.41 -32.03
CA GLY A 609 -2.47 10.13 -31.79
C GLY A 609 -2.82 8.67 -31.49
N LEU A 610 -1.84 7.79 -31.32
CA LEU A 610 -2.07 6.39 -30.90
C LEU A 610 -2.75 6.38 -29.51
N GLY A 611 -3.83 5.62 -29.36
CA GLY A 611 -4.64 5.54 -28.15
C GLY A 611 -5.80 6.54 -28.09
N LEU A 612 -5.93 7.44 -29.07
CA LEU A 612 -7.01 8.43 -29.14
C LEU A 612 -8.11 8.07 -30.15
N LYS A 613 -7.85 7.17 -31.07
CA LYS A 613 -8.79 6.82 -32.13
C LYS A 613 -10.02 6.04 -31.64
N LEU A 614 -9.90 5.36 -30.49
CA LEU A 614 -11.00 4.69 -29.78
C LEU A 614 -11.37 5.43 -28.47
N LEU A 615 -11.16 6.75 -28.42
CA LEU A 615 -11.56 7.53 -27.25
C LEU A 615 -13.09 7.51 -27.08
N GLY A 616 -13.58 7.10 -25.90
CA GLY A 616 -15.00 6.94 -25.62
C GLY A 616 -15.58 5.56 -26.00
N LEU A 617 -14.82 4.71 -26.68
CA LEU A 617 -15.16 3.31 -26.96
C LEU A 617 -14.11 2.38 -26.34
N SER A 618 -14.49 1.15 -26.05
CA SER A 618 -13.55 0.07 -25.73
C SER A 618 -13.44 -0.91 -26.89
N GLY A 619 -12.29 -1.59 -27.02
CA GLY A 619 -12.04 -2.47 -28.15
C GLY A 619 -13.06 -3.60 -28.32
N ASP A 620 -13.67 -4.08 -27.24
CA ASP A 620 -14.72 -5.10 -27.26
C ASP A 620 -16.07 -4.59 -27.75
N GLU A 621 -16.29 -3.26 -27.79
CA GLU A 621 -17.45 -2.65 -28.41
C GLU A 621 -17.30 -2.54 -29.95
N VAL A 622 -16.07 -2.67 -30.45
CA VAL A 622 -15.71 -2.44 -31.85
C VAL A 622 -15.34 -3.73 -32.56
N LEU A 623 -14.56 -4.60 -31.92
CA LEU A 623 -13.99 -5.78 -32.56
C LEU A 623 -14.81 -7.05 -32.26
N PRO A 624 -14.79 -8.04 -33.17
CA PRO A 624 -15.27 -9.39 -32.87
C PRO A 624 -14.57 -9.96 -31.61
N ALA A 625 -15.31 -10.77 -30.85
CA ALA A 625 -14.87 -11.26 -29.55
C ALA A 625 -13.51 -12.02 -29.59
N ASP A 626 -13.27 -12.81 -30.61
CA ASP A 626 -12.02 -13.55 -30.82
C ASP A 626 -10.85 -12.63 -31.12
N VAL A 627 -11.06 -11.61 -31.95
CA VAL A 627 -10.05 -10.59 -32.27
C VAL A 627 -9.72 -9.76 -31.05
N TYR A 628 -10.74 -9.31 -30.32
CA TYR A 628 -10.53 -8.58 -29.05
C TYR A 628 -9.75 -9.41 -28.04
N ALA A 629 -10.11 -10.69 -27.87
CA ALA A 629 -9.39 -11.59 -26.98
C ALA A 629 -7.90 -11.72 -27.35
N HIS A 630 -7.60 -11.77 -28.65
CA HIS A 630 -6.23 -11.80 -29.16
C HIS A 630 -5.48 -10.50 -28.83
N CYS A 631 -6.07 -9.34 -29.12
CA CYS A 631 -5.49 -8.02 -28.81
C CYS A 631 -5.26 -7.86 -27.29
N LYS A 632 -6.24 -8.27 -26.47
CA LYS A 632 -6.14 -8.25 -25.00
C LYS A 632 -4.97 -9.10 -24.51
N GLN A 633 -4.85 -10.32 -25.00
CA GLN A 633 -3.75 -11.22 -24.61
C GLN A 633 -2.39 -10.67 -25.03
N ALA A 634 -2.28 -10.17 -26.24
CA ALA A 634 -1.05 -9.55 -26.75
C ALA A 634 -0.64 -8.36 -25.89
N ALA A 635 -1.57 -7.45 -25.58
CA ALA A 635 -1.31 -6.30 -24.70
C ALA A 635 -0.81 -6.73 -23.32
N LEU A 636 -1.55 -7.58 -22.61
CA LEU A 636 -1.23 -8.02 -21.25
C LEU A 636 0.13 -8.72 -21.15
N GLN A 637 0.56 -9.43 -22.20
CA GLN A 637 1.87 -10.10 -22.22
C GLN A 637 3.04 -9.16 -22.57
N GLN A 638 2.77 -8.04 -23.24
CA GLN A 638 3.80 -7.13 -23.74
C GLN A 638 4.00 -5.89 -22.90
N VAL A 639 2.96 -5.36 -22.25
CA VAL A 639 3.06 -4.17 -21.39
C VAL A 639 4.19 -4.26 -20.38
N ARG A 640 4.85 -3.12 -20.15
CA ARG A 640 5.98 -3.00 -19.22
C ARG A 640 5.74 -1.85 -18.26
N GLY A 641 6.07 -2.07 -17.01
CA GLY A 641 5.94 -1.03 -16.02
C GLY A 641 5.80 -1.55 -14.60
N THR A 642 5.28 -0.69 -13.77
CA THR A 642 4.98 -0.99 -12.36
C THR A 642 3.84 -0.09 -11.86
N VAL A 643 3.06 -0.61 -10.96
CA VAL A 643 2.22 0.19 -10.07
C VAL A 643 2.82 0.13 -8.68
N GLN A 644 2.82 1.23 -7.94
CA GLN A 644 3.42 1.24 -6.60
C GLN A 644 2.65 0.34 -5.65
N ALA A 645 1.36 0.59 -5.45
CA ALA A 645 0.44 -0.31 -4.74
C ALA A 645 0.93 -0.82 -3.37
N ASP A 646 1.88 -0.15 -2.74
CA ASP A 646 2.41 -0.56 -1.43
C ASP A 646 1.55 -0.01 -0.30
N ILE A 647 0.52 -0.78 0.03
CA ILE A 647 -0.47 -0.42 1.04
C ILE A 647 0.07 -0.56 2.47
N LEU A 648 1.09 -1.37 2.71
CA LEU A 648 1.68 -1.53 4.05
C LEU A 648 2.44 -0.27 4.47
N LYS A 649 3.28 0.30 3.58
CA LYS A 649 3.99 1.54 3.88
C LYS A 649 3.02 2.74 4.00
N GLU A 650 1.88 2.69 3.31
CA GLU A 650 0.88 3.74 3.37
C GLU A 650 0.31 3.91 4.78
N ASP A 651 0.01 2.82 5.47
CA ASP A 651 -0.36 2.82 6.87
C ASP A 651 0.82 3.21 7.78
N GLN A 652 2.01 2.68 7.53
CA GLN A 652 3.20 2.90 8.36
C GLN A 652 3.71 4.34 8.32
N ALA A 653 3.67 5.01 7.17
CA ALA A 653 4.38 6.27 6.93
C ALA A 653 3.50 7.45 6.46
N GLN A 654 2.40 7.22 5.76
CA GLN A 654 1.67 8.29 5.07
C GLN A 654 0.29 8.64 5.65
N ASN A 655 -0.39 7.74 6.36
CA ASN A 655 -1.78 7.92 6.82
C ASN A 655 -2.79 8.25 5.71
N THR A 656 -2.57 7.77 4.50
CA THR A 656 -3.41 8.04 3.32
C THR A 656 -4.26 6.84 2.90
N CYS A 657 -4.34 5.82 3.74
CA CYS A 657 -5.11 4.62 3.46
C CYS A 657 -6.59 4.94 3.19
N ILE A 658 -7.10 4.50 2.05
CA ILE A 658 -8.51 4.57 1.71
C ILE A 658 -9.23 3.24 1.98
N PHE A 659 -8.53 2.13 1.87
CA PHE A 659 -9.02 0.80 2.18
C PHE A 659 -8.38 0.24 3.45
N SER A 660 -9.10 -0.62 4.16
CA SER A 660 -8.52 -1.38 5.27
C SER A 660 -7.35 -2.23 4.78
N THR A 661 -6.34 -2.41 5.63
CA THR A 661 -5.12 -3.15 5.27
C THR A 661 -5.42 -4.53 4.70
N GLU A 662 -6.37 -5.25 5.29
CA GLU A 662 -6.74 -6.58 4.82
C GLU A 662 -7.48 -6.56 3.49
N PHE A 663 -8.39 -5.61 3.29
CA PHE A 663 -9.07 -5.45 2.01
C PHE A 663 -8.09 -5.06 0.90
N ALA A 664 -7.17 -4.15 1.21
CA ALA A 664 -6.12 -3.75 0.28
C ALA A 664 -5.17 -4.91 -0.07
N LEU A 665 -4.79 -5.74 0.93
CA LEU A 665 -4.03 -6.98 0.68
C LEU A 665 -4.80 -7.96 -0.20
N LYS A 666 -6.12 -8.10 0.03
CA LYS A 666 -6.98 -8.92 -0.85
C LYS A 666 -6.94 -8.42 -2.29
N LEU A 667 -7.11 -7.11 -2.51
CA LEU A 667 -7.01 -6.51 -3.85
C LEU A 667 -5.65 -6.79 -4.50
N MET A 668 -4.55 -6.65 -3.75
CA MET A 668 -3.22 -6.95 -4.25
C MET A 668 -3.03 -8.42 -4.60
N GLY A 669 -3.55 -9.32 -3.77
CA GLY A 669 -3.57 -10.74 -4.07
C GLY A 669 -4.38 -11.09 -5.32
N ASP A 670 -5.50 -10.40 -5.53
CA ASP A 670 -6.34 -10.58 -6.72
C ASP A 670 -5.64 -10.07 -8.00
N VAL A 671 -4.93 -8.94 -7.91
CA VAL A 671 -4.07 -8.43 -9.01
C VAL A 671 -2.99 -9.46 -9.35
N GLN A 672 -2.29 -9.99 -8.35
CA GLN A 672 -1.22 -10.96 -8.59
C GLN A 672 -1.75 -12.27 -9.17
N GLN A 673 -2.90 -12.75 -8.68
CA GLN A 673 -3.55 -13.93 -9.23
C GLN A 673 -3.91 -13.72 -10.71
N TYR A 674 -4.50 -12.58 -11.04
CA TYR A 674 -4.83 -12.21 -12.42
C TYR A 674 -3.56 -12.16 -13.30
N PHE A 675 -2.44 -11.61 -12.79
CA PHE A 675 -1.18 -11.57 -13.52
C PHE A 675 -0.65 -12.95 -13.85
N ILE A 676 -0.75 -13.90 -12.92
CA ILE A 676 -0.35 -15.30 -13.13
C ILE A 676 -1.24 -15.92 -14.22
N GLU A 677 -2.56 -15.81 -14.10
CA GLU A 677 -3.55 -16.38 -15.03
C GLU A 677 -3.42 -15.82 -16.44
N GLN A 678 -3.23 -14.49 -16.56
CA GLN A 678 -3.10 -13.81 -17.85
C GLN A 678 -1.66 -13.76 -18.39
N LYS A 679 -0.70 -14.35 -17.65
CA LYS A 679 0.73 -14.39 -18.01
C LYS A 679 1.34 -12.99 -18.21
N VAL A 680 1.00 -12.04 -17.34
CA VAL A 680 1.58 -10.71 -17.32
C VAL A 680 2.99 -10.80 -16.72
N ARG A 681 4.03 -10.78 -17.58
CA ARG A 681 5.40 -11.12 -17.17
C ARG A 681 6.35 -9.94 -17.00
N ASN A 682 6.04 -8.81 -17.62
CA ASN A 682 6.95 -7.66 -17.71
C ASN A 682 6.44 -6.45 -16.92
N PHE A 683 5.39 -6.63 -16.13
CA PHE A 683 4.81 -5.60 -15.29
C PHE A 683 4.93 -6.00 -13.81
N TYR A 684 5.38 -5.08 -12.96
CA TYR A 684 5.46 -5.31 -11.53
C TYR A 684 4.13 -4.98 -10.87
N SER A 685 3.56 -5.95 -10.18
CA SER A 685 2.26 -5.83 -9.50
C SER A 685 2.32 -4.95 -8.26
N VAL A 686 3.51 -4.82 -7.67
CA VAL A 686 3.79 -3.93 -6.56
C VAL A 686 5.24 -3.43 -6.63
N SER A 687 5.43 -2.17 -6.25
CA SER A 687 6.75 -1.60 -5.98
C SER A 687 6.81 -1.24 -4.50
N ILE A 688 7.41 -2.13 -3.72
CA ILE A 688 7.50 -2.04 -2.26
C ILE A 688 8.38 -0.86 -1.89
N SER A 689 7.82 0.13 -1.19
CA SER A 689 8.36 1.47 -1.16
C SER A 689 8.95 1.86 0.20
N GLY A 690 10.27 1.96 0.25
CA GLY A 690 11.02 2.62 1.31
C GLY A 690 11.13 4.13 1.15
N TYR A 691 10.96 4.66 -0.07
CA TYR A 691 11.05 6.08 -0.33
C TYR A 691 10.19 6.91 0.63
N HIS A 692 8.90 6.60 0.73
CA HIS A 692 7.98 7.33 1.59
C HIS A 692 8.26 7.12 3.08
N ILE A 693 8.82 5.98 3.47
CA ILE A 693 9.27 5.71 4.85
C ILE A 693 10.42 6.66 5.21
N ALA A 694 11.39 6.81 4.30
CA ALA A 694 12.49 7.75 4.46
C ALA A 694 12.01 9.21 4.46
N GLU A 695 11.11 9.58 3.53
CA GLU A 695 10.57 10.94 3.44
C GLU A 695 9.71 11.31 4.66
N ALA A 696 9.08 10.34 5.32
CA ALA A 696 8.38 10.53 6.60
C ALA A 696 9.33 10.71 7.80
N GLY A 697 10.64 10.47 7.63
CA GLY A 697 11.64 10.76 8.64
C GLY A 697 12.51 9.59 9.08
N ALA A 698 12.31 8.39 8.55
CA ALA A 698 13.13 7.24 8.90
C ALA A 698 14.59 7.40 8.47
N ASN A 699 15.50 6.84 9.26
CA ASN A 699 16.89 6.67 8.89
C ASN A 699 17.07 5.57 7.83
N PRO A 700 18.24 5.44 7.16
CA PRO A 700 18.44 4.47 6.09
C PRO A 700 18.28 3.00 6.55
N ILE A 701 18.65 2.65 7.78
CA ILE A 701 18.48 1.28 8.31
C ILE A 701 16.99 0.95 8.45
N THR A 702 16.21 1.83 9.07
CA THR A 702 14.77 1.67 9.25
C THR A 702 14.04 1.66 7.90
N GLN A 703 14.44 2.52 6.96
CA GLN A 703 13.92 2.47 5.60
C GLN A 703 14.09 1.09 4.98
N LEU A 704 15.32 0.58 4.98
CA LEU A 704 15.65 -0.70 4.36
C LEU A 704 14.96 -1.87 5.05
N ALA A 705 15.00 -1.92 6.39
CA ALA A 705 14.42 -2.99 7.17
C ALA A 705 12.90 -3.07 6.99
N PHE A 706 12.19 -1.95 7.09
CA PHE A 706 10.73 -1.94 6.92
C PHE A 706 10.31 -2.29 5.49
N THR A 707 11.05 -1.79 4.50
CA THR A 707 10.77 -2.09 3.10
C THR A 707 10.94 -3.57 2.78
N LEU A 708 12.03 -4.19 3.20
CA LEU A 708 12.25 -5.62 3.00
C LEU A 708 11.27 -6.46 3.82
N ALA A 709 10.97 -6.07 5.06
CA ALA A 709 9.96 -6.74 5.88
C ALA A 709 8.57 -6.71 5.22
N ASN A 710 8.17 -5.57 4.64
CA ASN A 710 6.95 -5.46 3.84
C ASN A 710 7.01 -6.39 2.62
N GLY A 711 8.14 -6.46 1.91
CA GLY A 711 8.35 -7.35 0.78
C GLY A 711 8.14 -8.82 1.15
N PHE A 712 8.73 -9.26 2.25
CA PHE A 712 8.55 -10.62 2.75
C PHE A 712 7.12 -10.88 3.26
N THR A 713 6.43 -9.85 3.74
CA THR A 713 5.00 -9.96 4.09
C THR A 713 4.14 -10.24 2.86
N TYR A 714 4.37 -9.57 1.73
CA TYR A 714 3.69 -9.90 0.46
C TYR A 714 4.02 -11.32 0.01
N VAL A 715 5.27 -11.75 0.13
CA VAL A 715 5.66 -13.14 -0.19
C VAL A 715 4.88 -14.14 0.65
N GLU A 716 4.84 -13.98 1.96
CA GLU A 716 4.10 -14.89 2.86
C GLU A 716 2.60 -14.86 2.60
N TYR A 717 2.05 -13.70 2.30
CA TYR A 717 0.64 -13.56 1.98
C TYR A 717 0.27 -14.27 0.66
N TYR A 718 1.06 -14.11 -0.39
CA TYR A 718 0.80 -14.77 -1.67
C TYR A 718 0.98 -16.29 -1.58
N LEU A 719 1.97 -16.76 -0.82
CA LEU A 719 2.14 -18.18 -0.51
C LEU A 719 0.95 -18.74 0.29
N SER A 720 0.39 -17.97 1.25
CA SER A 720 -0.79 -18.37 2.02
C SER A 720 -2.05 -18.52 1.15
N ARG A 721 -2.11 -17.80 0.01
CA ARG A 721 -3.15 -17.95 -1.01
C ARG A 721 -2.92 -19.11 -1.98
N GLY A 722 -1.86 -19.91 -1.80
CA GLY A 722 -1.53 -21.05 -2.65
C GLY A 722 -0.78 -20.71 -3.94
N MET A 723 -0.28 -19.49 -4.12
CA MET A 723 0.54 -19.13 -5.28
C MET A 723 1.95 -19.72 -5.14
N HIS A 724 2.55 -20.14 -6.25
CA HIS A 724 3.92 -20.62 -6.24
C HIS A 724 4.90 -19.44 -6.28
N ILE A 725 6.01 -19.53 -5.51
CA ILE A 725 6.97 -18.43 -5.34
C ILE A 725 7.51 -17.90 -6.68
N ASP A 726 7.81 -18.77 -7.63
CA ASP A 726 8.42 -18.41 -8.91
C ASP A 726 7.43 -17.81 -9.92
N ASP A 727 6.14 -17.90 -9.66
CA ASP A 727 5.10 -17.31 -10.48
C ASP A 727 4.86 -15.83 -10.14
N PHE A 728 5.12 -15.41 -8.89
CA PHE A 728 4.86 -14.04 -8.46
C PHE A 728 6.12 -13.23 -8.07
N ALA A 729 7.16 -13.85 -7.48
CA ALA A 729 8.32 -13.11 -7.01
C ALA A 729 9.00 -12.25 -8.10
N PRO A 730 9.07 -12.70 -9.38
CA PRO A 730 9.58 -11.86 -10.46
C PRO A 730 8.74 -10.59 -10.76
N ASN A 731 7.48 -10.52 -10.28
CA ASN A 731 6.60 -9.36 -10.42
C ASN A 731 6.70 -8.38 -9.23
N LEU A 732 7.56 -8.67 -8.23
CA LEU A 732 7.86 -7.77 -7.13
C LEU A 732 9.03 -6.86 -7.50
N SER A 733 8.92 -5.59 -7.20
CA SER A 733 10.01 -4.63 -7.27
C SER A 733 10.09 -3.79 -6.01
N PHE A 734 11.20 -3.08 -5.83
CA PHE A 734 11.43 -2.26 -4.65
C PHE A 734 11.69 -0.80 -5.04
N PHE A 735 11.49 0.09 -4.10
CA PHE A 735 11.66 1.51 -4.33
C PHE A 735 12.30 2.14 -3.07
N PHE A 736 13.48 2.72 -3.21
CA PHE A 736 14.23 3.33 -2.11
C PHE A 736 14.50 4.81 -2.37
N SER A 737 14.66 5.56 -1.27
CA SER A 737 15.23 6.90 -1.27
C SER A 737 16.75 6.83 -1.11
N ASN A 738 17.48 7.73 -1.77
CA ASN A 738 18.88 7.98 -1.48
C ASN A 738 19.04 9.39 -0.89
N GLY A 739 19.56 9.44 0.34
CA GLY A 739 19.96 10.67 1.03
C GLY A 739 21.46 10.89 1.02
N MET A 740 21.98 11.55 2.04
CA MET A 740 23.39 11.94 2.16
C MET A 740 24.19 11.08 3.16
N ASP A 741 23.50 10.27 4.00
CA ASP A 741 24.16 9.41 5.00
C ASP A 741 24.94 8.28 4.31
N PRO A 742 26.02 7.75 4.93
CA PRO A 742 26.91 6.76 4.31
C PRO A 742 26.20 5.46 3.94
N GLU A 743 25.19 5.04 4.72
CA GLU A 743 24.43 3.81 4.50
C GLU A 743 23.68 3.80 3.16
N TYR A 744 23.35 4.98 2.60
CA TYR A 744 22.72 5.07 1.28
C TYR A 744 23.65 4.59 0.16
N SER A 745 24.96 4.59 0.36
CA SER A 745 25.92 4.05 -0.63
C SER A 745 25.85 2.53 -0.79
N VAL A 746 25.26 1.82 0.17
CA VAL A 746 25.18 0.34 0.22
C VAL A 746 23.76 -0.21 0.29
N ILE A 747 22.73 0.64 0.26
CA ILE A 747 21.33 0.23 0.49
C ILE A 747 20.87 -0.85 -0.50
N GLY A 748 21.22 -0.73 -1.79
CA GLY A 748 20.87 -1.71 -2.81
C GLY A 748 21.68 -2.99 -2.71
N ARG A 749 22.97 -2.89 -2.33
CA ARG A 749 23.85 -4.04 -2.09
C ARG A 749 23.27 -4.94 -1.00
N VAL A 750 22.95 -4.37 0.15
CA VAL A 750 22.34 -5.08 1.29
C VAL A 750 20.98 -5.65 0.94
N ALA A 751 20.13 -4.86 0.28
CA ALA A 751 18.81 -5.33 -0.15
C ALA A 751 18.93 -6.58 -1.05
N ARG A 752 19.82 -6.57 -2.04
CA ARG A 752 20.04 -7.70 -2.95
C ARG A 752 20.58 -8.93 -2.20
N ARG A 753 21.54 -8.75 -1.27
CA ARG A 753 22.12 -9.85 -0.47
C ARG A 753 21.06 -10.54 0.39
N ILE A 754 20.32 -9.78 1.21
CA ILE A 754 19.28 -10.32 2.09
C ILE A 754 18.21 -11.05 1.27
N TRP A 755 17.73 -10.41 0.19
CA TRP A 755 16.70 -10.99 -0.67
C TRP A 755 17.16 -12.28 -1.33
N ALA A 756 18.33 -12.28 -1.97
CA ALA A 756 18.85 -13.43 -2.69
C ALA A 756 19.09 -14.64 -1.79
N LYS A 757 19.72 -14.44 -0.61
CA LYS A 757 19.95 -15.50 0.38
C LYS A 757 18.61 -16.09 0.87
N SER A 758 17.64 -15.23 1.21
CA SER A 758 16.32 -15.65 1.69
C SER A 758 15.55 -16.41 0.62
N MET A 759 15.48 -15.88 -0.61
CA MET A 759 14.78 -16.53 -1.71
C MET A 759 15.38 -17.89 -2.06
N LYS A 760 16.71 -18.00 -2.07
CA LYS A 760 17.39 -19.25 -2.41
C LYS A 760 17.25 -20.30 -1.31
N TYR A 761 17.52 -19.94 -0.06
CA TYR A 761 17.71 -20.94 1.00
C TYR A 761 16.44 -21.17 1.84
N LYS A 762 15.64 -20.14 2.12
CA LYS A 762 14.36 -20.30 2.81
C LYS A 762 13.22 -20.68 1.85
N TYR A 763 13.04 -19.94 0.77
CA TYR A 763 11.91 -20.14 -0.14
C TYR A 763 12.19 -21.09 -1.32
N LYS A 764 13.44 -21.55 -1.50
CA LYS A 764 13.84 -22.48 -2.58
C LYS A 764 13.49 -21.97 -3.99
N ALA A 765 13.48 -20.67 -4.16
CA ALA A 765 13.10 -20.01 -5.40
C ALA A 765 14.21 -20.08 -6.47
N ASN A 766 13.81 -19.98 -7.74
CA ASN A 766 14.74 -20.00 -8.87
C ASN A 766 15.57 -18.70 -8.98
N LYS A 767 16.57 -18.71 -9.87
CA LYS A 767 17.48 -17.57 -10.07
C LYS A 767 16.74 -16.25 -10.36
N ARG A 768 15.66 -16.28 -11.15
CA ARG A 768 14.92 -15.08 -11.52
C ARG A 768 14.22 -14.45 -10.32
N SER A 769 13.70 -15.25 -9.42
CA SER A 769 13.05 -14.84 -8.18
C SER A 769 14.03 -14.32 -7.13
N GLN A 770 15.30 -14.77 -7.18
CA GLN A 770 16.39 -14.31 -6.30
C GLN A 770 16.86 -12.88 -6.64
N MET A 771 16.55 -12.37 -7.83
CA MET A 771 17.05 -11.10 -8.36
C MET A 771 16.15 -9.94 -7.89
N LEU A 772 16.52 -9.25 -6.81
CA LEU A 772 15.84 -8.05 -6.35
C LEU A 772 16.10 -6.90 -7.32
N LYS A 773 15.03 -6.31 -7.85
CA LYS A 773 15.07 -5.14 -8.72
C LYS A 773 14.47 -3.95 -7.99
N TYR A 774 15.11 -2.79 -8.15
CA TYR A 774 14.66 -1.61 -7.43
C TYR A 774 14.85 -0.32 -8.23
N HIS A 775 14.01 0.61 -7.90
CA HIS A 775 14.04 2.00 -8.32
C HIS A 775 14.65 2.86 -7.19
N ILE A 776 15.42 3.86 -7.55
CA ILE A 776 15.88 4.91 -6.62
C ILE A 776 15.25 6.25 -7.04
N GLN A 777 14.79 6.99 -6.06
CA GLN A 777 14.55 8.42 -6.17
C GLN A 777 15.45 9.14 -5.17
N THR A 778 16.05 10.23 -5.57
CA THR A 778 16.83 11.08 -4.68
C THR A 778 15.94 11.66 -3.58
N SER A 779 16.46 11.89 -2.38
CA SER A 779 15.66 12.30 -1.24
C SER A 779 15.07 13.71 -1.39
N GLY A 780 13.75 13.81 -1.29
CA GLY A 780 13.05 15.10 -1.21
C GLY A 780 13.34 15.85 0.08
N ARG A 781 13.61 15.16 1.19
CA ARG A 781 14.00 15.76 2.48
C ARG A 781 15.33 16.52 2.42
N SER A 782 16.15 16.21 1.44
CA SER A 782 17.44 16.91 1.20
C SER A 782 17.28 18.21 0.43
N LEU A 783 16.09 18.50 -0.08
CA LEU A 783 15.80 19.75 -0.79
C LEU A 783 15.35 20.82 0.20
N HIS A 784 16.00 21.96 0.13
CA HIS A 784 15.71 23.08 0.99
C HIS A 784 15.30 24.29 0.17
N ALA A 785 14.38 25.10 0.70
CA ALA A 785 13.91 26.32 0.06
C ALA A 785 14.95 27.46 0.13
N GLN A 786 15.87 27.39 1.12
CA GLN A 786 16.98 28.33 1.27
C GLN A 786 18.14 27.88 0.39
N GLU A 787 18.81 28.81 -0.26
CA GLU A 787 19.93 28.55 -1.18
C GLU A 787 19.60 27.41 -2.16
N ILE A 788 18.47 27.55 -2.81
CA ILE A 788 17.79 26.51 -3.60
C ILE A 788 18.67 25.86 -4.68
N ASP A 789 19.63 26.62 -5.22
CA ASP A 789 20.59 26.16 -6.24
C ASP A 789 21.51 25.05 -5.73
N PHE A 790 21.76 24.98 -4.41
CA PHE A 790 22.55 23.89 -3.82
C PHE A 790 21.85 22.53 -3.86
N ASN A 791 20.55 22.51 -4.10
CA ASN A 791 19.79 21.27 -4.21
C ASN A 791 20.25 20.40 -5.38
N ASP A 792 20.62 20.98 -6.53
CA ASP A 792 21.16 20.21 -7.66
C ASP A 792 22.46 19.48 -7.31
N ILE A 793 23.31 20.09 -6.45
CA ILE A 793 24.55 19.48 -5.97
C ILE A 793 24.21 18.25 -5.10
N ARG A 794 23.27 18.40 -4.15
CA ARG A 794 22.82 17.28 -3.28
C ARG A 794 22.22 16.16 -4.10
N THR A 795 21.32 16.48 -5.02
CA THR A 795 20.70 15.54 -5.94
C THR A 795 21.73 14.79 -6.80
N THR A 796 22.79 15.49 -7.26
CA THR A 796 23.87 14.87 -8.05
C THR A 796 24.63 13.81 -7.24
N LEU A 797 24.99 14.11 -5.98
CA LEU A 797 25.70 13.17 -5.12
C LEU A 797 24.85 11.93 -4.78
N GLN A 798 23.58 12.13 -4.50
CA GLN A 798 22.62 11.05 -4.24
C GLN A 798 22.40 10.16 -5.49
N ALA A 799 22.31 10.77 -6.66
CA ALA A 799 22.21 10.05 -7.93
C ALA A 799 23.49 9.24 -8.23
N LEU A 800 24.65 9.75 -7.86
CA LEU A 800 25.93 9.05 -8.01
C LEU A 800 25.96 7.76 -7.17
N TYR A 801 25.53 7.80 -5.92
CA TYR A 801 25.37 6.60 -5.09
C TYR A 801 24.48 5.55 -5.78
N ALA A 802 23.33 5.97 -6.31
CA ALA A 802 22.41 5.08 -6.98
C ALA A 802 23.01 4.40 -8.21
N ILE A 803 23.76 5.15 -9.02
CA ILE A 803 24.38 4.63 -10.26
C ILE A 803 25.54 3.70 -9.94
N TYR A 804 26.37 4.03 -8.95
CA TYR A 804 27.48 3.16 -8.52
C TYR A 804 26.99 1.86 -7.86
N ASP A 805 25.83 1.87 -7.22
CA ASP A 805 25.18 0.68 -6.66
C ASP A 805 24.32 -0.08 -7.69
N ASN A 806 24.40 0.25 -8.97
CA ASN A 806 23.70 -0.44 -10.05
C ASN A 806 22.19 -0.53 -9.86
N CYS A 807 21.53 0.58 -9.50
CA CYS A 807 20.08 0.66 -9.48
C CYS A 807 19.46 0.35 -10.86
N ASN A 808 18.27 -0.24 -10.89
CA ASN A 808 17.62 -0.61 -12.15
C ASN A 808 16.95 0.58 -12.84
N SER A 809 16.53 1.58 -12.08
CA SER A 809 16.02 2.86 -12.59
C SER A 809 16.22 3.96 -11.55
N LEU A 810 16.36 5.18 -12.03
CA LEU A 810 16.67 6.36 -11.24
C LEU A 810 15.73 7.51 -11.60
N HIS A 811 15.22 8.19 -10.60
CA HIS A 811 14.63 9.52 -10.71
C HIS A 811 15.42 10.51 -9.86
N THR A 812 15.72 11.66 -10.42
CA THR A 812 16.36 12.80 -9.75
C THR A 812 15.33 13.89 -9.55
N ASN A 813 15.19 14.36 -8.32
CA ASN A 813 14.27 15.45 -7.98
C ASN A 813 14.76 16.76 -8.58
N ALA A 814 13.85 17.60 -9.02
CA ALA A 814 14.16 18.95 -9.48
C ALA A 814 14.50 19.85 -8.28
N TYR A 815 15.41 20.78 -8.46
CA TYR A 815 15.89 21.67 -7.38
C TYR A 815 14.78 22.51 -6.76
N ASP A 816 13.73 22.83 -7.51
CA ASP A 816 12.61 23.69 -7.10
C ASP A 816 11.43 22.91 -6.48
N GLU A 817 11.51 21.59 -6.38
CA GLU A 817 10.48 20.77 -5.68
C GLU A 817 10.31 21.17 -4.20
N ALA A 818 11.30 21.82 -3.61
CA ALA A 818 11.20 22.35 -2.24
C ALA A 818 10.10 23.42 -2.08
N ILE A 819 9.66 24.06 -3.17
CA ILE A 819 8.75 25.21 -3.13
C ILE A 819 7.60 25.17 -4.15
N THR A 820 7.70 24.38 -5.23
CA THR A 820 6.67 24.32 -6.29
C THR A 820 6.65 22.98 -7.01
N THR A 821 5.63 22.73 -7.81
CA THR A 821 5.67 21.69 -8.83
C THR A 821 6.75 22.07 -9.87
N PRO A 822 7.62 21.14 -10.27
CA PRO A 822 8.76 21.44 -11.14
C PRO A 822 8.38 22.13 -12.46
N THR A 823 9.17 23.12 -12.84
CA THR A 823 9.08 23.79 -14.13
C THR A 823 9.65 22.91 -15.27
N GLU A 824 9.46 23.30 -16.53
CA GLU A 824 10.09 22.61 -17.67
C GLU A 824 11.62 22.67 -17.59
N GLU A 825 12.16 23.81 -17.17
CA GLU A 825 13.61 24.00 -17.00
C GLU A 825 14.17 23.12 -15.88
N SER A 826 13.53 23.11 -14.70
CA SER A 826 14.02 22.37 -13.55
C SER A 826 13.97 20.84 -13.79
N VAL A 827 12.93 20.34 -14.45
CA VAL A 827 12.85 18.93 -14.86
C VAL A 827 13.93 18.58 -15.87
N ARG A 828 14.22 19.47 -16.83
CA ARG A 828 15.31 19.27 -17.78
C ARG A 828 16.67 19.22 -17.08
N ARG A 829 16.93 20.09 -16.09
CA ARG A 829 18.14 20.08 -15.27
C ARG A 829 18.24 18.78 -14.45
N ALA A 830 17.17 18.35 -13.82
CA ALA A 830 17.14 17.09 -13.07
C ALA A 830 17.47 15.87 -13.96
N MET A 831 16.94 15.82 -15.18
CA MET A 831 17.34 14.78 -16.14
C MET A 831 18.80 14.92 -16.58
N ALA A 832 19.29 16.14 -16.75
CA ALA A 832 20.68 16.39 -17.14
C ALA A 832 21.67 15.83 -16.11
N ILE A 833 21.36 15.88 -14.81
CA ILE A 833 22.18 15.26 -13.76
C ILE A 833 22.45 13.78 -14.08
N GLN A 834 21.42 13.02 -14.40
CA GLN A 834 21.55 11.59 -14.72
C GLN A 834 22.35 11.38 -16.00
N LEU A 835 22.11 12.17 -17.03
CA LEU A 835 22.80 12.06 -18.31
C LEU A 835 24.28 12.40 -18.19
N ILE A 836 24.65 13.42 -17.40
CA ILE A 836 26.04 13.80 -17.12
C ILE A 836 26.76 12.63 -16.43
N ILE A 837 26.14 12.05 -15.37
CA ILE A 837 26.76 10.92 -14.66
C ILE A 837 26.92 9.72 -15.60
N ASN A 838 25.90 9.36 -16.38
CA ASN A 838 25.94 8.16 -17.22
C ASN A 838 26.81 8.32 -18.48
N ARG A 839 26.90 9.53 -19.05
CA ARG A 839 27.56 9.74 -20.36
C ARG A 839 28.93 10.40 -20.27
N GLU A 840 29.10 11.35 -19.32
CA GLU A 840 30.32 12.16 -19.23
C GLU A 840 31.26 11.64 -18.14
N LEU A 841 30.71 11.11 -17.01
CA LEU A 841 31.54 10.60 -15.91
C LEU A 841 32.12 9.22 -16.25
N GLY A 842 33.43 9.16 -16.53
CA GLY A 842 34.11 7.95 -16.99
C GLY A 842 34.05 6.78 -16.02
N SER A 843 34.06 7.02 -14.70
CA SER A 843 33.96 5.98 -13.67
C SER A 843 32.61 5.26 -13.64
N ALA A 844 31.52 5.92 -14.05
CA ALA A 844 30.19 5.32 -14.16
C ALA A 844 30.06 4.25 -15.26
N LYS A 845 31.06 4.13 -16.14
CA LYS A 845 31.16 3.08 -17.18
C LYS A 845 31.66 1.75 -16.64
N SER A 846 32.21 1.69 -15.42
CA SER A 846 32.54 0.45 -14.73
C SER A 846 31.29 -0.13 -14.05
N GLU A 847 31.08 -1.44 -14.18
CA GLU A 847 29.94 -2.16 -13.60
C GLU A 847 30.11 -2.43 -12.10
N ASN A 848 31.34 -2.46 -11.61
CA ASN A 848 31.64 -2.79 -10.21
C ASN A 848 32.65 -1.80 -9.58
N PHE A 849 32.44 -0.51 -9.84
CA PHE A 849 33.37 0.56 -9.44
C PHE A 849 33.62 0.63 -7.93
N ILE A 850 32.59 0.39 -7.11
CA ILE A 850 32.70 0.44 -5.63
C ILE A 850 33.09 -0.90 -5.00
N GLN A 851 33.12 -2.01 -5.76
CA GLN A 851 33.49 -3.32 -5.27
C GLN A 851 34.99 -3.36 -4.95
N GLY A 852 35.38 -4.04 -3.87
CA GLY A 852 36.80 -4.11 -3.41
C GLY A 852 37.21 -2.90 -2.56
N SER A 853 36.27 -1.99 -2.22
CA SER A 853 36.50 -0.98 -1.22
C SER A 853 36.25 -1.56 0.17
N PHE A 854 37.27 -1.62 1.01
CA PHE A 854 37.17 -2.14 2.38
C PHE A 854 36.05 -1.43 3.17
N ALA A 855 35.94 -0.11 3.04
CA ALA A 855 34.92 0.68 3.74
C ALA A 855 33.51 0.34 3.26
N VAL A 856 33.30 0.11 1.95
CA VAL A 856 31.98 -0.25 1.40
C VAL A 856 31.60 -1.67 1.80
N GLU A 857 32.55 -2.60 1.83
CA GLU A 857 32.31 -3.99 2.23
C GLU A 857 31.99 -4.08 3.73
N GLU A 858 32.74 -3.41 4.59
CA GLU A 858 32.46 -3.33 6.02
C GLU A 858 31.10 -2.67 6.32
N LEU A 859 30.80 -1.55 5.65
CA LEU A 859 29.52 -0.87 5.81
C LEU A 859 28.35 -1.75 5.33
N THR A 860 28.57 -2.57 4.29
CA THR A 860 27.55 -3.52 3.80
C THR A 860 27.21 -4.55 4.88
N ASP A 861 28.22 -5.11 5.54
CA ASP A 861 28.04 -6.11 6.61
C ASP A 861 27.38 -5.50 7.86
N LEU A 862 27.78 -4.30 8.26
CA LEU A 862 27.17 -3.56 9.39
C LEU A 862 25.70 -3.23 9.14
N VAL A 863 25.36 -2.76 7.94
CA VAL A 863 23.98 -2.44 7.58
C VAL A 863 23.14 -3.71 7.46
N GLU A 864 23.68 -4.79 6.92
CA GLU A 864 22.97 -6.07 6.85
C GLU A 864 22.57 -6.57 8.24
N GLU A 865 23.53 -6.62 9.20
CA GLU A 865 23.23 -7.07 10.57
C GLU A 865 22.25 -6.15 11.28
N ALA A 866 22.33 -4.84 11.07
CA ALA A 866 21.37 -3.89 11.63
C ALA A 866 19.94 -4.13 11.11
N VAL A 867 19.78 -4.46 9.83
CA VAL A 867 18.50 -4.81 9.22
C VAL A 867 17.97 -6.13 9.77
N LEU A 868 18.80 -7.15 9.90
CA LEU A 868 18.40 -8.45 10.47
C LEU A 868 17.97 -8.31 11.93
N THR A 869 18.68 -7.50 12.71
CA THR A 869 18.29 -7.17 14.10
C THR A 869 16.92 -6.49 14.15
N GLU A 870 16.62 -5.61 13.21
CA GLU A 870 15.29 -4.97 13.14
C GLU A 870 14.20 -5.96 12.72
N PHE A 871 14.50 -6.95 11.89
CA PHE A 871 13.58 -8.05 11.58
C PHE A 871 13.20 -8.84 12.83
N ASP A 872 14.17 -9.13 13.70
CA ASP A 872 13.91 -9.81 14.97
C ASP A 872 12.96 -8.99 15.85
N ARG A 873 13.17 -7.68 15.97
CA ARG A 873 12.29 -6.76 16.72
C ARG A 873 10.86 -6.72 16.18
N ILE A 874 10.69 -6.73 14.86
CA ILE A 874 9.37 -6.79 14.22
C ILE A 874 8.73 -8.17 14.46
N SER A 875 9.51 -9.24 14.37
CA SER A 875 9.04 -10.62 14.60
C SER A 875 8.50 -10.82 16.01
N GLU A 876 9.16 -10.28 17.04
CA GLU A 876 8.72 -10.29 18.45
C GLU A 876 7.36 -9.61 18.64
N ARG A 877 6.97 -8.71 17.75
CA ARG A 877 5.70 -7.97 17.78
C ARG A 877 4.59 -8.63 16.96
N GLY A 878 4.81 -9.85 16.46
CA GLY A 878 3.85 -10.59 15.64
C GLY A 878 4.00 -10.35 14.14
N GLY A 879 5.21 -10.05 13.68
CA GLY A 879 5.49 -9.73 12.28
C GLY A 879 5.07 -8.29 11.93
N VAL A 880 5.07 -7.97 10.63
CA VAL A 880 4.76 -6.62 10.16
C VAL A 880 3.36 -6.19 10.56
N LEU A 881 2.35 -7.04 10.36
CA LEU A 881 0.95 -6.70 10.67
C LEU A 881 0.74 -6.52 12.17
N GLY A 882 1.28 -7.41 13.02
CA GLY A 882 1.20 -7.27 14.47
C GLY A 882 1.94 -6.05 15.01
N ALA A 883 3.07 -5.68 14.40
CA ALA A 883 3.80 -4.46 14.73
C ALA A 883 3.02 -3.20 14.30
N MET A 884 2.31 -3.23 13.17
CA MET A 884 1.43 -2.14 12.71
C MET A 884 0.26 -1.92 13.68
N GLU A 885 -0.39 -2.99 14.15
CA GLU A 885 -1.45 -2.88 15.17
C GLU A 885 -1.00 -2.18 16.45
N ARG A 886 0.28 -2.32 16.80
CA ARG A 886 0.92 -1.68 17.96
C ARG A 886 1.53 -0.31 17.63
N MET A 887 1.33 0.20 16.42
CA MET A 887 1.89 1.47 15.94
C MET A 887 3.42 1.53 15.97
N TYR A 888 4.11 0.38 16.00
CA TYR A 888 5.56 0.31 16.17
C TYR A 888 6.31 1.04 15.06
N GLN A 889 6.02 0.72 13.80
CA GLN A 889 6.70 1.32 12.66
C GLN A 889 6.48 2.84 12.63
N ARG A 890 5.25 3.28 12.84
CA ARG A 890 4.88 4.70 12.84
C ARG A 890 5.60 5.47 13.93
N ASN A 891 5.59 4.96 15.15
CA ASN A 891 6.27 5.59 16.29
C ASN A 891 7.77 5.68 16.04
N LYS A 892 8.40 4.61 15.54
CA LYS A 892 9.83 4.60 15.23
C LYS A 892 10.21 5.63 14.17
N ILE A 893 9.43 5.73 13.08
CA ILE A 893 9.64 6.75 12.04
C ILE A 893 9.52 8.17 12.63
N GLN A 894 8.53 8.42 13.49
CA GLN A 894 8.35 9.72 14.13
C GLN A 894 9.48 10.07 15.08
N GLU A 895 9.95 9.11 15.89
CA GLU A 895 11.09 9.31 16.80
C GLU A 895 12.36 9.65 16.02
N GLU A 896 12.65 8.93 14.95
CA GLU A 896 13.80 9.21 14.08
C GLU A 896 13.67 10.56 13.37
N SER A 897 12.47 10.91 12.88
CA SER A 897 12.20 12.21 12.29
C SER A 897 12.46 13.36 13.27
N LEU A 898 11.97 13.21 14.51
CA LEU A 898 12.18 14.20 15.56
C LEU A 898 13.66 14.34 15.90
N TYR A 899 14.40 13.24 15.94
CA TYR A 899 15.84 13.23 16.19
C TYR A 899 16.61 14.02 15.09
N TYR A 900 16.31 13.74 13.81
CA TYR A 900 16.91 14.49 12.69
C TYR A 900 16.58 15.99 12.73
N GLU A 901 15.34 16.37 13.03
CA GLU A 901 14.95 17.77 13.14
C GLU A 901 15.66 18.46 14.32
N HIS A 902 15.87 17.75 15.44
CA HIS A 902 16.65 18.26 16.56
C HIS A 902 18.10 18.55 16.15
N LEU A 903 18.78 17.60 15.49
CA LEU A 903 20.15 17.77 15.02
C LEU A 903 20.30 18.93 14.01
N LYS A 904 19.31 19.10 13.13
CA LYS A 904 19.27 20.23 12.20
C LYS A 904 19.11 21.56 12.93
N HIS A 905 18.24 21.60 13.93
CA HIS A 905 17.97 22.80 14.71
C HIS A 905 19.17 23.21 15.57
N THR A 906 19.85 22.26 16.19
CA THR A 906 21.07 22.53 16.99
C THR A 906 22.31 22.83 16.13
N GLY A 907 22.29 22.50 14.85
CA GLY A 907 23.41 22.60 13.93
C GLY A 907 24.42 21.45 14.02
N GLU A 908 24.16 20.44 14.86
CA GLU A 908 24.97 19.22 14.92
C GLU A 908 24.93 18.44 13.59
N TYR A 909 23.83 18.52 12.85
CA TYR A 909 23.73 18.07 11.47
C TYR A 909 23.88 19.26 10.54
N PRO A 910 25.07 19.47 9.95
CA PRO A 910 25.35 20.65 9.15
C PRO A 910 24.65 20.56 7.77
N ILE A 911 23.90 21.62 7.43
CA ILE A 911 23.28 21.76 6.12
C ILE A 911 23.74 23.10 5.53
N VAL A 912 24.57 23.01 4.49
CA VAL A 912 25.17 24.20 3.82
C VAL A 912 24.07 25.08 3.23
N GLY A 913 24.12 26.37 3.54
CA GLY A 913 23.13 27.36 3.11
C GLY A 913 21.84 27.39 3.96
N VAL A 914 21.66 26.47 4.90
CA VAL A 914 20.46 26.37 5.76
C VAL A 914 20.80 26.67 7.23
N ASN A 915 21.74 25.96 7.82
CA ASN A 915 22.23 26.19 9.19
C ASN A 915 23.75 26.36 9.28
N THR A 916 24.46 26.14 8.17
CA THR A 916 25.94 26.25 8.05
C THR A 916 26.29 26.97 6.77
N PHE A 917 27.39 27.70 6.75
CA PHE A 917 27.86 28.48 5.59
C PHE A 917 26.77 29.40 5.02
N LEU A 918 26.15 30.17 5.88
CA LEU A 918 25.07 31.09 5.52
C LEU A 918 25.57 32.27 4.72
N ASN A 919 24.74 32.75 3.80
CA ASN A 919 25.00 33.97 3.07
C ASN A 919 25.02 35.19 4.04
N LYS A 920 26.04 36.05 3.95
CA LYS A 920 26.16 37.25 4.81
C LYS A 920 25.00 38.24 4.65
N GLN A 921 24.31 38.21 3.51
CA GLN A 921 23.15 39.04 3.21
C GLN A 921 21.83 38.39 3.65
N GLY A 922 21.89 37.26 4.34
CA GLY A 922 20.77 36.37 4.62
C GLY A 922 20.56 35.34 3.50
N SER A 923 19.93 34.23 3.82
CA SER A 923 19.52 33.21 2.86
C SER A 923 17.99 33.26 2.74
N PRO A 924 17.42 34.24 2.01
CA PRO A 924 15.96 34.33 1.90
C PRO A 924 15.41 33.14 1.17
N THR A 925 14.24 32.70 1.59
CA THR A 925 13.45 31.74 0.81
C THR A 925 13.05 32.42 -0.49
N ILE A 926 13.44 31.86 -1.62
CA ILE A 926 13.06 32.38 -2.94
C ILE A 926 11.56 32.16 -3.09
N ILE A 927 10.79 33.20 -3.27
CA ILE A 927 9.39 33.12 -3.68
C ILE A 927 9.41 32.90 -5.19
N PRO A 928 8.95 31.74 -5.69
CA PRO A 928 8.95 31.48 -7.13
C PRO A 928 8.08 32.51 -7.83
N GLY A 929 8.56 33.01 -8.94
CA GLY A 929 7.80 33.96 -9.77
C GLY A 929 6.52 33.33 -10.34
N GLU A 930 6.50 32.04 -10.49
CA GLU A 930 5.35 31.24 -10.93
C GLU A 930 5.23 30.00 -10.06
N VAL A 931 4.06 29.77 -9.48
CA VAL A 931 3.69 28.51 -8.84
C VAL A 931 2.84 27.74 -9.82
N ILE A 932 3.34 26.61 -10.31
CA ILE A 932 2.62 25.79 -11.28
C ILE A 932 1.43 25.12 -10.58
N ARG A 933 0.23 25.49 -11.01
CA ARG A 933 -1.05 24.91 -10.56
C ARG A 933 -1.94 24.62 -11.76
N SER A 934 -2.94 23.76 -11.57
CA SER A 934 -4.00 23.60 -12.57
C SER A 934 -4.83 24.88 -12.69
N THR A 935 -5.19 25.24 -13.91
CA THR A 935 -6.06 26.41 -14.17
C THR A 935 -7.51 26.05 -13.84
N GLU A 936 -8.36 27.07 -13.73
CA GLU A 936 -9.80 26.87 -13.54
C GLU A 936 -10.42 26.15 -14.74
N GLU A 937 -9.97 26.48 -15.95
CA GLU A 937 -10.44 25.85 -17.18
C GLU A 937 -10.09 24.36 -17.22
N GLU A 938 -8.89 23.96 -16.77
CA GLU A 938 -8.47 22.55 -16.67
C GLU A 938 -9.36 21.78 -15.68
N LYS A 939 -9.68 22.39 -14.53
CA LYS A 939 -10.55 21.78 -13.52
C LYS A 939 -11.96 21.59 -14.02
N GLU A 940 -12.54 22.64 -14.62
CA GLU A 940 -13.87 22.58 -15.20
C GLU A 940 -13.95 21.58 -16.34
N GLN A 941 -12.92 21.52 -17.19
CA GLN A 941 -12.83 20.53 -18.25
C GLN A 941 -12.87 19.10 -17.68
N GLN A 942 -12.11 18.83 -16.62
CA GLN A 942 -12.03 17.52 -16.00
C GLN A 942 -13.39 17.12 -15.40
N ILE A 943 -14.06 18.04 -14.70
CA ILE A 943 -15.42 17.83 -14.15
C ILE A 943 -16.44 17.59 -15.28
N ASN A 944 -16.37 18.37 -16.36
CA ASN A 944 -17.31 18.23 -17.48
C ASN A 944 -17.09 16.94 -18.26
N ASN A 945 -15.82 16.52 -18.46
CA ASN A 945 -15.49 15.22 -19.07
C ASN A 945 -16.04 14.07 -18.24
N LEU A 946 -15.91 14.14 -16.92
CA LEU A 946 -16.46 13.15 -16.00
C LEU A 946 -17.99 13.07 -16.08
N LYS A 947 -18.69 14.20 -16.04
CA LYS A 947 -20.16 14.24 -16.18
C LYS A 947 -20.64 13.66 -17.51
N ALA A 948 -19.90 13.95 -18.60
CA ALA A 948 -20.19 13.37 -19.90
C ALA A 948 -19.95 11.84 -19.91
N PHE A 949 -18.92 11.38 -19.23
CA PHE A 949 -18.63 9.95 -19.05
C PHE A 949 -19.74 9.24 -18.28
N TRP A 950 -20.20 9.79 -17.15
CA TRP A 950 -21.33 9.25 -16.37
C TRP A 950 -22.62 9.15 -17.20
N LYS A 951 -22.98 10.24 -17.87
CA LYS A 951 -24.19 10.29 -18.72
C LYS A 951 -24.15 9.23 -19.81
N ARG A 952 -23.00 9.04 -20.44
CA ARG A 952 -22.82 8.08 -21.53
C ARG A 952 -22.95 6.62 -21.07
N ASN A 953 -22.60 6.33 -19.82
CA ASN A 953 -22.52 4.98 -19.27
C ASN A 953 -23.60 4.70 -18.20
N GLU A 954 -24.61 5.56 -18.05
CA GLU A 954 -25.63 5.48 -16.99
C GLU A 954 -26.29 4.10 -16.92
N ASP A 955 -26.68 3.55 -18.07
CA ASP A 955 -27.36 2.25 -18.18
C ASP A 955 -26.48 1.06 -17.74
N ARG A 956 -25.16 1.14 -17.91
CA ARG A 956 -24.20 0.04 -17.65
C ARG A 956 -23.49 0.15 -16.32
N SER A 957 -23.31 1.35 -15.82
CA SER A 957 -22.53 1.61 -14.61
C SER A 957 -23.13 0.93 -13.38
N GLN A 958 -24.45 0.99 -13.21
CA GLN A 958 -25.16 0.39 -12.07
C GLN A 958 -24.99 -1.14 -12.01
N ASP A 959 -25.13 -1.81 -13.16
CA ASP A 959 -24.96 -3.25 -13.26
C ASP A 959 -23.50 -3.66 -13.01
N ALA A 960 -22.54 -2.90 -13.53
CA ALA A 960 -21.11 -3.13 -13.31
C ALA A 960 -20.74 -2.97 -11.83
N LEU A 961 -21.22 -1.93 -11.13
CA LEU A 961 -21.00 -1.73 -9.71
C LEU A 961 -21.69 -2.81 -8.85
N LYS A 962 -22.90 -3.23 -9.21
CA LYS A 962 -23.60 -4.33 -8.54
C LYS A 962 -22.81 -5.65 -8.66
N LYS A 963 -22.30 -5.95 -9.87
CA LYS A 963 -21.45 -7.12 -10.09
C LYS A 963 -20.16 -7.05 -9.27
N LEU A 964 -19.51 -5.88 -9.21
CA LEU A 964 -18.31 -5.66 -8.40
C LEU A 964 -18.57 -5.93 -6.92
N LYS A 965 -19.67 -5.38 -6.37
CA LYS A 965 -20.08 -5.60 -4.97
C LYS A 965 -20.37 -7.07 -4.70
N THR A 966 -21.08 -7.74 -5.58
CA THR A 966 -21.39 -9.18 -5.44
C THR A 966 -20.12 -10.04 -5.41
N VAL A 967 -19.16 -9.76 -6.29
CA VAL A 967 -17.89 -10.50 -6.32
C VAL A 967 -17.06 -10.21 -5.07
N ALA A 968 -17.10 -8.98 -4.53
CA ALA A 968 -16.43 -8.63 -3.28
C ALA A 968 -16.98 -9.43 -2.09
N ILE A 969 -18.31 -9.50 -1.97
CA ILE A 969 -18.99 -10.24 -0.89
C ILE A 969 -18.73 -11.75 -1.00
N ASN A 970 -18.65 -12.29 -2.21
CA ASN A 970 -18.40 -13.72 -2.46
C ASN A 970 -16.90 -14.08 -2.52
N ASN A 971 -16.01 -13.21 -2.09
CA ASN A 971 -14.56 -13.40 -2.08
C ASN A 971 -13.95 -13.79 -3.46
N GLY A 972 -14.59 -13.43 -4.56
CA GLY A 972 -14.07 -13.63 -5.92
C GLY A 972 -12.89 -12.69 -6.23
N ASN A 973 -12.28 -12.88 -7.43
CA ASN A 973 -11.20 -12.03 -7.90
C ASN A 973 -11.75 -10.66 -8.33
N LEU A 974 -11.49 -9.65 -7.51
CA LEU A 974 -11.97 -8.28 -7.73
C LEU A 974 -11.27 -7.62 -8.93
N PHE A 975 -9.98 -7.89 -9.15
CA PHE A 975 -9.26 -7.25 -10.25
C PHE A 975 -9.77 -7.71 -11.62
N ALA A 976 -10.13 -8.98 -11.77
CA ALA A 976 -10.72 -9.49 -12.99
C ALA A 976 -12.04 -8.76 -13.34
N VAL A 977 -12.84 -8.40 -12.33
CA VAL A 977 -14.07 -7.64 -12.52
C VAL A 977 -13.78 -6.15 -12.73
N LEU A 978 -12.79 -5.59 -12.05
CA LEU A 978 -12.35 -4.21 -12.24
C LEU A 978 -11.95 -3.94 -13.69
N MET A 979 -11.27 -4.87 -14.36
CA MET A 979 -10.90 -4.76 -15.78
C MET A 979 -12.11 -4.48 -16.69
N GLU A 980 -13.29 -4.94 -16.32
CA GLU A 980 -14.54 -4.65 -17.05
C GLU A 980 -15.26 -3.42 -16.49
N THR A 981 -15.28 -3.26 -15.17
CA THR A 981 -16.00 -2.17 -14.48
C THR A 981 -15.46 -0.80 -14.87
N VAL A 982 -14.15 -0.65 -15.00
CA VAL A 982 -13.48 0.62 -15.35
C VAL A 982 -13.83 1.17 -16.73
N LYS A 983 -14.41 0.34 -17.61
CA LYS A 983 -14.90 0.78 -18.93
C LYS A 983 -16.12 1.68 -18.82
N TYR A 984 -16.89 1.56 -17.73
CA TYR A 984 -18.20 2.19 -17.55
C TYR A 984 -18.31 3.05 -16.29
N CYS A 985 -17.41 2.87 -15.32
CA CYS A 985 -17.47 3.53 -14.02
C CYS A 985 -16.22 4.38 -13.78
N SER A 986 -16.42 5.53 -13.14
CA SER A 986 -15.33 6.40 -12.69
C SER A 986 -14.63 5.84 -11.46
N LEU A 987 -13.47 6.42 -11.14
CA LEU A 987 -12.67 6.08 -9.98
C LEU A 987 -13.48 6.21 -8.68
N GLY A 988 -14.15 7.36 -8.47
CA GLY A 988 -14.96 7.61 -7.29
C GLY A 988 -16.14 6.64 -7.17
N GLN A 989 -16.87 6.37 -8.26
CA GLN A 989 -17.97 5.40 -8.24
C GLN A 989 -17.50 4.01 -7.79
N ILE A 990 -16.36 3.55 -8.28
CA ILE A 990 -15.79 2.26 -7.92
C ILE A 990 -15.36 2.27 -6.45
N THR A 991 -14.65 3.31 -6.01
CA THR A 991 -14.17 3.45 -4.63
C THR A 991 -15.32 3.43 -3.63
N HIS A 992 -16.37 4.20 -3.88
CA HIS A 992 -17.55 4.26 -3.01
C HIS A 992 -18.31 2.92 -2.98
N ALA A 993 -18.43 2.22 -4.12
CA ALA A 993 -19.02 0.88 -4.15
C ALA A 993 -18.23 -0.14 -3.30
N LEU A 994 -16.91 -0.03 -3.29
CA LEU A 994 -16.04 -0.85 -2.44
C LEU A 994 -16.13 -0.45 -0.95
N TYR A 995 -16.40 0.82 -0.64
CA TYR A 995 -16.69 1.27 0.73
C TYR A 995 -17.98 0.66 1.26
N GLU A 996 -19.04 0.65 0.46
CA GLU A 996 -20.35 0.08 0.84
C GLU A 996 -20.24 -1.40 1.26
N VAL A 997 -19.38 -2.18 0.62
CA VAL A 997 -19.16 -3.59 0.99
C VAL A 997 -18.17 -3.78 2.15
N GLY A 998 -17.62 -2.71 2.71
CA GLY A 998 -16.78 -2.74 3.90
C GLY A 998 -15.28 -2.63 3.65
N GLY A 999 -14.87 -2.23 2.46
CA GLY A 999 -13.45 -2.03 2.14
C GLY A 999 -12.82 -0.78 2.76
N GLN A 1000 -13.62 0.18 3.22
CA GLN A 1000 -13.14 1.47 3.72
C GLN A 1000 -12.19 1.33 4.92
N TYR A 1001 -11.14 2.14 4.93
CA TYR A 1001 -10.16 2.20 6.02
C TYR A 1001 -10.82 2.61 7.36
N ARG A 1002 -10.45 1.92 8.42
CA ARG A 1002 -10.81 2.26 9.80
C ARG A 1002 -9.55 2.67 10.54
N ARG A 1003 -9.55 3.87 11.09
CA ARG A 1003 -8.45 4.29 11.96
C ARG A 1003 -8.45 3.46 13.24
N SER A 1004 -7.31 2.81 13.51
CA SER A 1004 -6.98 2.36 14.85
C SER A 1004 -6.49 3.59 15.62
N MET A 1005 -7.27 4.07 16.58
CA MET A 1005 -6.85 5.16 17.48
C MET A 1005 -6.50 4.59 18.84
#